data_45f8b71ce70bc1539ad5ae27f356a56c
#
_entry.id   45f8b71ce70bc1539ad5ae27f356a56c
#
_cell.length_a   1.000
_cell.length_b   1.000
_cell.length_c   1.000
_cell.angle_alpha   90.00
_cell.angle_beta   90.00
_cell.angle_gamma   90.00
#
_symmetry.space_group_name_H-M   'P 1'
#
loop_
_entity.id
_entity.type
_entity.pdbx_description
1 polymer ?
#
loop_
_entity_poly.entity_id
_entity_poly.type
_entity_poly.pdbx_seq_one_letter_code
_entity_poly.pdbx_strand_id
1 'polypeptide(L)'
;MSGCNAAFARGRRHIAADWVAGLLLCASVPVAPAALAAVGSAPPQPEVGARVVGLLRVDGLLFKDLNKNGKLDAYEDWRRPVAERVDDLVSQMTIDEKAGLMVGPSLPMGPGGTVREEPVYGVNPFAGGPPSMVSPGTTDAIQKRHIVQFINRENAAPRTMATWLNAVQQVAEARRLGTPVLFVTNPRNHYGAAATFGIAEAASAFSQWPGTLGLAATRDVALVEEFARIAAQEYVSVGIRGAYHPTADVATEPRWGRFRETFGEDANLTAELIAAVIRGFQGPELGPTSVALTTKHFPGAGPASAGQDAHFAWGKNQVYPGKNLEYHLLPWKAAIQAGTAMIMPYYAVPKGLTSEDVGMAYSREIVTDLLRTKLGYAGVVNSDTGITTGMPWGVEGLSVKQRYQKAIEAGVDRLGGDSTPEIVVELVRSGALAEARIDESARRILRVLFALGLFENPYVNPEGAAATVRKPEFQQKADLAQRKSIVLLKNAGNLLPLKKGRRMYVEGVDAAVAARYGYVSTGSPEDADVAILRVSAGRGGPGLRARGAVPIDLTLPEATLTHVRSVLRQKPTVVALHMDNPLVVPELAREAGALVATFGVSDEALFDVLVGRFAPTGKLPFEMPSSMDAVRAQLEDVPHDSKAPLFPIGSGLTYPLGR
;
A
#
# COMPACT_ATOMS: atom_id res chain seq x y z
N MET A 1 8.93 -61.35 30.18
CA MET A 1 10.35 -61.76 30.18
C MET A 1 11.12 -60.46 30.07
N SER A 2 11.62 -60.00 31.17
CA SER A 2 13.05 -59.88 31.56
C SER A 2 13.76 -58.87 30.69
N GLY A 3 14.35 -57.81 31.15
CA GLY A 3 14.81 -57.36 32.45
C GLY A 3 16.12 -56.60 32.26
N CYS A 4 16.38 -55.72 33.17
CA CYS A 4 17.56 -55.17 33.82
C CYS A 4 18.02 -53.80 33.29
N ASN A 5 17.86 -52.70 34.07
CA ASN A 5 18.52 -52.18 35.27
C ASN A 5 20.06 -52.11 35.26
N ALA A 6 20.59 -50.87 35.45
CA ALA A 6 21.62 -50.45 36.40
C ALA A 6 22.06 -49.00 36.01
N ALA A 7 21.93 -47.91 36.73
CA ALA A 7 22.29 -47.45 38.08
C ALA A 7 23.81 -47.44 38.38
N PHE A 8 24.35 -46.23 38.60
CA PHE A 8 25.40 -45.89 39.62
C PHE A 8 25.75 -44.41 39.44
N ALA A 9 25.48 -43.48 40.32
CA ALA A 9 25.85 -43.20 41.72
C ALA A 9 27.09 -42.30 41.84
N ARG A 10 26.84 -41.10 42.39
CA ARG A 10 27.52 -40.35 43.47
C ARG A 10 29.00 -39.89 43.32
N GLY A 11 29.21 -38.60 43.63
CA GLY A 11 30.45 -38.04 44.07
C GLY A 11 30.27 -36.65 44.73
N ARG A 12 29.94 -36.63 46.02
CA ARG A 12 30.06 -35.43 46.87
C ARG A 12 31.52 -35.21 47.26
N ARG A 13 31.99 -33.96 47.29
CA ARG A 13 33.08 -33.53 48.22
C ARG A 13 32.76 -32.17 48.82
N HIS A 14 32.69 -32.13 50.16
CA HIS A 14 32.72 -30.97 51.04
C HIS A 14 34.18 -30.49 51.22
N ILE A 15 34.41 -29.18 51.35
CA ILE A 15 35.47 -28.58 52.16
C ILE A 15 34.95 -27.19 52.62
N ALA A 16 34.66 -27.06 53.85
CA ALA A 16 35.16 -26.41 55.04
C ALA A 16 35.23 -24.87 54.97
N ALA A 17 34.59 -24.29 55.98
CA ALA A 17 34.55 -22.86 56.33
C ALA A 17 35.83 -22.45 57.05
N ASP A 18 36.29 -21.20 56.79
CA ASP A 18 37.16 -20.48 57.70
C ASP A 18 36.59 -19.09 57.99
N TRP A 19 36.47 -18.80 59.29
CA TRP A 19 36.02 -17.55 59.85
C TRP A 19 37.26 -16.64 60.09
N VAL A 20 37.20 -15.40 59.54
CA VAL A 20 38.07 -14.30 60.04
C VAL A 20 37.21 -13.09 60.35
N ALA A 21 37.25 -12.70 61.60
CA ALA A 21 36.65 -11.48 62.12
C ALA A 21 37.45 -10.25 61.70
N GLY A 22 36.74 -9.20 61.25
CA GLY A 22 37.41 -7.91 60.92
C GLY A 22 36.48 -6.71 61.12
N LEU A 23 36.67 -6.01 62.18
CA LEU A 23 36.34 -4.62 62.54
C LEU A 23 35.25 -3.85 61.75
N LEU A 24 34.24 -3.42 62.51
CA LEU A 24 33.36 -2.30 62.16
C LEU A 24 34.17 -0.97 62.10
N LEU A 25 34.22 -0.39 60.90
CA LEU A 25 34.47 1.04 60.72
C LEU A 25 33.15 1.70 60.25
N CYS A 26 32.59 2.53 61.16
CA CYS A 26 31.50 3.44 60.77
C CYS A 26 32.05 4.51 59.80
N ALA A 27 31.76 4.35 58.50
CA ALA A 27 31.95 5.42 57.53
C ALA A 27 30.61 6.16 57.36
N SER A 28 30.58 7.41 57.80
CA SER A 28 29.52 8.37 57.54
C SER A 28 29.39 8.59 56.03
N VAL A 29 28.28 8.13 55.46
CA VAL A 29 27.91 8.41 54.05
C VAL A 29 27.44 9.87 53.98
N PRO A 30 28.07 10.73 53.17
CA PRO A 30 27.52 12.06 52.93
C PRO A 30 26.23 11.92 52.13
N VAL A 31 25.12 12.46 52.67
CA VAL A 31 23.87 12.65 51.90
C VAL A 31 24.18 13.65 50.80
N ALA A 32 24.28 13.15 49.57
CA ALA A 32 24.32 14.00 48.38
C ALA A 32 23.01 14.80 48.29
N PRO A 33 23.05 16.10 47.98
CA PRO A 33 21.83 16.86 47.75
C PRO A 33 21.06 16.25 46.59
N ALA A 34 19.74 16.10 46.77
CA ALA A 34 18.84 15.67 45.72
C ALA A 34 19.11 16.48 44.43
N ALA A 35 19.48 15.80 43.37
CA ALA A 35 19.62 16.42 42.07
C ALA A 35 18.27 17.09 41.73
N LEU A 36 18.29 18.42 41.61
CA LEU A 36 17.20 19.14 40.97
C LEU A 36 16.95 18.47 39.64
N ALA A 37 15.75 17.91 39.47
CA ALA A 37 15.28 17.43 38.19
C ALA A 37 15.51 18.56 37.18
N ALA A 38 16.30 18.29 36.15
CA ALA A 38 16.49 19.23 35.07
C ALA A 38 15.09 19.58 34.54
N VAL A 39 14.74 20.84 34.65
CA VAL A 39 13.56 21.39 33.97
C VAL A 39 13.80 21.11 32.50
N GLY A 40 13.17 20.09 31.98
CA GLY A 40 13.25 19.74 30.57
C GLY A 40 12.94 20.99 29.76
N SER A 41 13.86 21.39 28.88
CA SER A 41 13.58 22.48 27.95
C SER A 41 12.26 22.19 27.25
N ALA A 42 11.35 23.16 27.20
CA ALA A 42 10.12 23.04 26.47
C ALA A 42 10.42 22.54 25.04
N PRO A 43 9.60 21.63 24.47
CA PRO A 43 9.84 21.15 23.12
C PRO A 43 9.94 22.34 22.14
N PRO A 44 10.77 22.26 21.10
CA PRO A 44 10.92 23.35 20.15
C PRO A 44 9.57 23.68 19.48
N GLN A 45 9.34 24.98 19.25
CA GLN A 45 8.14 25.47 18.58
C GLN A 45 7.94 24.74 17.24
N PRO A 46 6.83 23.99 17.03
CA PRO A 46 6.52 23.42 15.72
C PRO A 46 6.17 24.53 14.72
N GLU A 47 6.22 24.20 13.43
CA GLU A 47 5.67 25.08 12.41
C GLU A 47 4.14 25.18 12.59
N VAL A 48 3.65 26.39 12.86
CA VAL A 48 2.22 26.68 13.05
C VAL A 48 1.68 27.39 11.84
N GLY A 49 0.77 26.73 11.11
CA GLY A 49 0.08 27.26 9.94
C GLY A 49 -1.37 27.59 10.23
N ALA A 50 -1.74 28.86 10.20
CA ALA A 50 -3.12 29.34 10.36
C ALA A 50 -3.48 30.28 9.20
N ARG A 51 -4.68 30.13 8.63
CA ARG A 51 -5.20 30.97 7.56
C ARG A 51 -6.59 31.54 7.86
N VAL A 52 -7.33 30.90 8.74
CA VAL A 52 -8.71 31.25 9.07
C VAL A 52 -8.87 31.54 10.57
N VAL A 53 -8.17 30.79 11.42
CA VAL A 53 -8.23 30.98 12.88
C VAL A 53 -7.15 31.93 13.38
N GLY A 54 -7.37 32.51 14.57
CA GLY A 54 -6.40 33.33 15.27
C GLY A 54 -5.24 32.50 15.85
N LEU A 55 -4.18 33.20 16.21
CA LEU A 55 -3.05 32.64 16.96
C LEU A 55 -3.06 33.16 18.39
N LEU A 56 -2.87 32.26 19.34
CA LEU A 56 -2.65 32.57 20.75
C LEU A 56 -1.15 32.58 21.05
N ARG A 57 -0.71 33.53 21.88
CA ARG A 57 0.67 33.58 22.37
C ARG A 57 0.63 33.29 23.88
N VAL A 58 1.20 32.15 24.28
CA VAL A 58 1.30 31.72 25.66
C VAL A 58 2.74 31.32 25.95
N ASP A 59 3.33 31.85 27.01
CA ASP A 59 4.74 31.61 27.41
C ASP A 59 5.75 31.89 26.25
N GLY A 60 5.47 32.86 25.41
CA GLY A 60 6.30 33.20 24.25
C GLY A 60 6.09 32.29 23.02
N LEU A 61 5.34 31.21 23.15
CA LEU A 61 5.05 30.22 22.09
C LEU A 61 3.73 30.53 21.38
N LEU A 62 3.61 30.03 20.14
CA LEU A 62 2.42 30.21 19.29
C LEU A 62 1.57 28.95 19.25
N PHE A 63 0.26 29.14 19.35
CA PHE A 63 -0.77 28.11 19.29
C PHE A 63 -1.91 28.60 18.39
N LYS A 64 -2.69 27.67 17.81
CA LYS A 64 -3.89 28.00 17.06
C LYS A 64 -5.08 28.05 18.01
N ASP A 65 -5.93 29.08 17.89
CA ASP A 65 -7.25 29.17 18.52
C ASP A 65 -8.28 28.49 17.61
N LEU A 66 -8.28 27.15 17.62
CA LEU A 66 -9.04 26.34 16.68
C LEU A 66 -10.54 26.43 16.88
N ASN A 67 -11.00 26.55 18.14
CA ASN A 67 -12.41 26.71 18.48
C ASN A 67 -12.85 28.18 18.62
N LYS A 68 -11.94 29.14 18.43
CA LYS A 68 -12.19 30.59 18.39
C LYS A 68 -12.74 31.16 19.72
N ASN A 69 -12.35 30.54 20.84
CA ASN A 69 -12.81 30.98 22.18
C ASN A 69 -11.83 31.94 22.87
N GLY A 70 -10.66 32.22 22.28
CA GLY A 70 -9.64 33.12 22.79
C GLY A 70 -8.84 32.54 23.96
N LYS A 71 -8.89 31.22 24.21
CA LYS A 71 -8.19 30.51 25.27
C LYS A 71 -7.44 29.34 24.69
N LEU A 72 -6.34 28.94 25.32
CA LEU A 72 -5.60 27.74 24.93
C LEU A 72 -6.24 26.50 25.58
N ASP A 73 -7.02 25.76 24.82
CA ASP A 73 -7.57 24.49 25.26
C ASP A 73 -6.55 23.35 25.21
N ALA A 74 -6.80 22.25 25.93
CA ALA A 74 -5.84 21.17 26.01
C ALA A 74 -5.54 20.52 24.65
N TYR A 75 -6.54 20.41 23.74
CA TYR A 75 -6.33 19.85 22.42
C TYR A 75 -5.54 20.76 21.47
N GLU A 76 -5.48 22.07 21.75
CA GLU A 76 -4.73 23.06 20.98
C GLU A 76 -3.25 23.17 21.44
N ASP A 77 -3.00 22.76 22.68
CA ASP A 77 -1.66 22.81 23.28
C ASP A 77 -0.79 21.66 22.80
N TRP A 78 0.01 21.91 21.76
CA TRP A 78 0.91 20.93 21.15
C TRP A 78 2.03 20.43 22.09
N ARG A 79 2.24 21.04 23.26
CA ARG A 79 3.17 20.57 24.29
C ARG A 79 2.61 19.37 25.06
N ARG A 80 1.29 19.16 25.03
CA ARG A 80 0.63 18.06 25.75
C ARG A 80 0.76 16.73 24.99
N PRO A 81 0.77 15.61 25.70
CA PRO A 81 0.71 14.29 25.08
C PRO A 81 -0.50 14.16 24.14
N VAL A 82 -0.30 13.49 22.99
CA VAL A 82 -1.37 13.27 21.99
C VAL A 82 -2.61 12.64 22.61
N ALA A 83 -2.47 11.73 23.58
CA ALA A 83 -3.61 11.09 24.24
C ALA A 83 -4.50 12.11 24.99
N GLU A 84 -3.90 13.05 25.73
CA GLU A 84 -4.64 14.10 26.45
C GLU A 84 -5.36 15.03 25.47
N ARG A 85 -4.70 15.42 24.38
CA ARG A 85 -5.28 16.27 23.33
C ARG A 85 -6.48 15.60 22.66
N VAL A 86 -6.36 14.29 22.37
CA VAL A 86 -7.45 13.49 21.79
C VAL A 86 -8.63 13.39 22.73
N ASP A 87 -8.40 13.11 24.02
CA ASP A 87 -9.49 12.98 24.99
C ASP A 87 -10.22 14.30 25.20
N ASP A 88 -9.50 15.41 25.27
CA ASP A 88 -10.09 16.74 25.36
C ASP A 88 -10.94 17.06 24.12
N LEU A 89 -10.43 16.85 22.92
CA LEU A 89 -11.17 17.11 21.68
C LEU A 89 -12.42 16.23 21.57
N VAL A 90 -12.33 14.92 21.86
CA VAL A 90 -13.48 14.01 21.82
C VAL A 90 -14.56 14.42 22.81
N SER A 91 -14.17 14.94 23.99
CA SER A 91 -15.14 15.43 24.99
C SER A 91 -15.93 16.66 24.53
N GLN A 92 -15.36 17.45 23.62
CA GLN A 92 -16.00 18.65 23.06
C GLN A 92 -16.81 18.36 21.77
N MET A 93 -16.59 17.19 21.12
CA MET A 93 -17.28 16.84 19.88
C MET A 93 -18.71 16.42 20.09
N THR A 94 -19.60 16.89 19.20
CA THR A 94 -20.98 16.37 19.09
C THR A 94 -20.97 14.99 18.42
N ILE A 95 -22.06 14.24 18.54
CA ILE A 95 -22.21 12.95 17.86
C ILE A 95 -22.12 13.09 16.33
N ASP A 96 -22.61 14.18 15.77
CA ASP A 96 -22.53 14.46 14.33
C ASP A 96 -21.07 14.67 13.90
N GLU A 97 -20.26 15.38 14.68
CA GLU A 97 -18.83 15.56 14.43
C GLU A 97 -18.04 14.23 14.55
N LYS A 98 -18.35 13.41 15.56
CA LYS A 98 -17.76 12.06 15.73
C LYS A 98 -18.13 11.14 14.56
N ALA A 99 -19.39 11.15 14.12
CA ALA A 99 -19.86 10.36 12.98
C ALA A 99 -19.17 10.74 11.68
N GLY A 100 -18.91 12.04 11.47
CA GLY A 100 -18.16 12.53 10.30
C GLY A 100 -16.73 11.99 10.21
N LEU A 101 -16.09 11.62 11.33
CA LEU A 101 -14.78 10.94 11.34
C LEU A 101 -14.86 9.53 10.73
N MET A 102 -16.03 8.89 10.79
CA MET A 102 -16.21 7.47 10.49
C MET A 102 -16.55 7.16 9.04
N VAL A 103 -16.56 8.14 8.15
CA VAL A 103 -16.76 7.97 6.71
C VAL A 103 -15.65 8.63 5.91
N GLY A 104 -15.41 8.15 4.68
CA GLY A 104 -14.30 8.65 3.85
C GLY A 104 -14.59 8.55 2.36
N PRO A 105 -15.37 9.48 1.75
CA PRO A 105 -15.66 9.52 0.32
C PRO A 105 -14.45 10.02 -0.50
N SER A 106 -14.57 9.93 -1.83
CA SER A 106 -13.73 10.72 -2.73
C SER A 106 -14.13 12.20 -2.69
N LEU A 107 -13.17 13.10 -2.89
CA LEU A 107 -13.44 14.52 -3.06
C LEU A 107 -12.83 14.97 -4.40
N PRO A 108 -13.64 15.44 -5.36
CA PRO A 108 -13.16 15.96 -6.63
C PRO A 108 -12.69 17.41 -6.50
N MET A 109 -11.70 17.76 -7.32
CA MET A 109 -11.18 19.11 -7.44
C MET A 109 -12.06 19.96 -8.35
N GLY A 110 -12.19 21.24 -8.01
CA GLY A 110 -12.77 22.24 -8.91
C GLY A 110 -11.76 22.75 -9.96
N PRO A 111 -12.23 23.51 -10.96
CA PRO A 111 -11.35 24.05 -12.00
C PRO A 111 -10.15 24.81 -11.43
N GLY A 112 -8.96 24.55 -11.98
CA GLY A 112 -7.74 25.28 -11.61
C GLY A 112 -7.23 25.06 -10.17
N GLY A 113 -7.69 24.03 -9.47
CA GLY A 113 -7.29 23.79 -8.07
C GLY A 113 -8.17 24.51 -7.05
N THR A 114 -9.38 24.88 -7.40
CA THR A 114 -10.39 25.42 -6.48
C THR A 114 -11.16 24.30 -5.78
N VAL A 115 -11.91 24.64 -4.74
CA VAL A 115 -12.89 23.72 -4.15
C VAL A 115 -14.08 23.56 -5.09
N ARG A 116 -14.69 22.38 -5.08
CA ARG A 116 -15.92 22.06 -5.83
C ARG A 116 -17.09 22.02 -4.88
N GLU A 117 -18.12 22.82 -5.14
CA GLU A 117 -19.30 22.90 -4.26
C GLU A 117 -20.49 22.05 -4.73
N GLU A 118 -20.51 21.68 -6.01
CA GLU A 118 -21.55 20.82 -6.55
C GLU A 118 -21.27 19.35 -6.21
N PRO A 119 -22.30 18.60 -5.72
CA PRO A 119 -22.15 17.17 -5.50
C PRO A 119 -21.91 16.41 -6.82
N VAL A 120 -21.20 15.28 -6.72
CA VAL A 120 -20.95 14.38 -7.84
C VAL A 120 -21.79 13.12 -7.68
N TYR A 121 -22.53 12.77 -8.72
CA TYR A 121 -23.30 11.54 -8.82
C TYR A 121 -22.65 10.61 -9.85
N GLY A 122 -22.68 9.33 -9.58
CA GLY A 122 -22.12 8.32 -10.47
C GLY A 122 -22.76 6.96 -10.29
N VAL A 123 -22.63 6.13 -11.30
CA VAL A 123 -23.03 4.72 -11.25
C VAL A 123 -21.89 3.90 -10.66
N ASN A 124 -22.21 2.99 -9.74
CA ASN A 124 -21.22 2.07 -9.20
C ASN A 124 -20.58 1.26 -10.36
N PRO A 125 -19.27 1.34 -10.60
CA PRO A 125 -18.62 0.68 -11.72
C PRO A 125 -18.60 -0.85 -11.59
N PHE A 126 -18.82 -1.40 -10.39
CA PHE A 126 -18.79 -2.83 -10.10
C PHE A 126 -20.19 -3.47 -10.08
N ALA A 127 -21.14 -2.82 -9.42
CA ALA A 127 -22.49 -3.33 -9.23
C ALA A 127 -23.51 -2.77 -10.25
N GLY A 128 -23.20 -1.64 -10.89
CA GLY A 128 -24.21 -0.92 -11.71
C GLY A 128 -25.26 -0.24 -10.82
N GLY A 129 -26.49 -0.12 -11.33
CA GLY A 129 -27.61 0.48 -10.62
C GLY A 129 -27.82 1.97 -10.96
N PRO A 130 -28.77 2.64 -10.29
CA PRO A 130 -29.00 4.07 -10.51
C PRO A 130 -27.83 4.91 -9.99
N PRO A 131 -27.59 6.10 -10.57
CA PRO A 131 -26.59 7.03 -10.04
C PRO A 131 -26.86 7.35 -8.57
N SER A 132 -25.81 7.25 -7.76
CA SER A 132 -25.81 7.65 -6.34
C SER A 132 -24.79 8.75 -6.10
N MET A 133 -24.89 9.46 -4.99
CA MET A 133 -23.93 10.48 -4.63
C MET A 133 -22.57 9.83 -4.33
N VAL A 134 -21.59 10.10 -5.16
CA VAL A 134 -20.20 9.63 -5.03
C VAL A 134 -19.42 10.57 -4.09
N SER A 135 -19.72 11.87 -4.16
CA SER A 135 -19.09 12.90 -3.34
C SER A 135 -20.08 14.05 -3.11
N PRO A 136 -20.25 14.51 -1.88
CA PRO A 136 -20.90 15.81 -1.61
C PRO A 136 -19.99 16.95 -2.08
N GLY A 137 -20.52 18.18 -2.16
CA GLY A 137 -19.73 19.39 -2.34
C GLY A 137 -18.75 19.59 -1.18
N THR A 138 -17.65 20.29 -1.40
CA THR A 138 -16.56 20.42 -0.41
C THR A 138 -17.06 21.03 0.90
N THR A 139 -17.80 22.16 0.84
CA THR A 139 -18.34 22.80 2.05
C THR A 139 -19.41 21.93 2.72
N ASP A 140 -20.28 21.29 1.95
CA ASP A 140 -21.29 20.36 2.51
C ASP A 140 -20.61 19.18 3.24
N ALA A 141 -19.60 18.56 2.60
CA ALA A 141 -18.85 17.45 3.19
C ALA A 141 -18.19 17.82 4.52
N ILE A 142 -17.53 18.97 4.56
CA ILE A 142 -16.69 19.38 5.67
C ILE A 142 -17.49 20.08 6.77
N GLN A 143 -18.30 21.08 6.41
CA GLN A 143 -18.98 21.93 7.40
C GLN A 143 -20.27 21.32 7.95
N LYS A 144 -21.03 20.59 7.10
CA LYS A 144 -22.32 20.04 7.52
C LYS A 144 -22.23 18.56 7.89
N ARG A 145 -21.49 17.75 7.09
CA ARG A 145 -21.33 16.30 7.35
C ARG A 145 -20.13 15.97 8.21
N HIS A 146 -19.31 16.98 8.56
CA HIS A 146 -18.14 16.85 9.42
C HIS A 146 -17.10 15.83 8.97
N ILE A 147 -17.03 15.50 7.67
CA ILE A 147 -16.09 14.50 7.13
C ILE A 147 -14.65 15.04 7.20
N VAL A 148 -13.72 14.20 7.62
CA VAL A 148 -12.30 14.56 7.82
C VAL A 148 -11.31 13.72 7.00
N GLN A 149 -11.77 12.72 6.27
CA GLN A 149 -10.91 11.98 5.36
C GLN A 149 -11.51 11.91 3.97
N PHE A 150 -10.66 12.17 2.97
CA PHE A 150 -11.09 12.09 1.58
C PHE A 150 -10.08 11.31 0.75
N ILE A 151 -10.59 10.53 -0.22
CA ILE A 151 -9.79 9.84 -1.21
C ILE A 151 -9.47 10.83 -2.34
N ASN A 152 -8.19 11.12 -2.54
CA ASN A 152 -7.71 11.94 -3.65
C ASN A 152 -7.48 11.06 -4.88
N ARG A 153 -8.29 11.25 -5.92
CA ARG A 153 -8.17 10.57 -7.22
C ARG A 153 -7.69 11.50 -8.34
N GLU A 154 -7.46 12.78 -8.01
CA GLU A 154 -7.06 13.78 -8.99
C GLU A 154 -5.62 13.55 -9.46
N ASN A 155 -5.38 13.75 -10.74
CA ASN A 155 -4.06 13.64 -11.35
C ASN A 155 -3.63 14.98 -11.94
N ALA A 156 -3.47 15.97 -11.07
CA ALA A 156 -3.10 17.34 -11.43
C ALA A 156 -1.59 17.59 -11.26
N ALA A 157 -1.11 18.70 -11.84
CA ALA A 157 0.23 19.18 -11.60
C ALA A 157 0.46 19.44 -10.10
N PRO A 158 1.67 19.24 -9.56
CA PRO A 158 1.95 19.32 -8.12
C PRO A 158 1.52 20.64 -7.48
N ARG A 159 1.79 21.79 -8.16
CA ARG A 159 1.35 23.11 -7.71
C ARG A 159 -0.17 23.20 -7.58
N THR A 160 -0.91 22.75 -8.59
CA THR A 160 -2.38 22.80 -8.61
C THR A 160 -2.96 21.90 -7.50
N MET A 161 -2.38 20.72 -7.31
CA MET A 161 -2.79 19.81 -6.23
C MET A 161 -2.56 20.43 -4.86
N ALA A 162 -1.38 20.98 -4.59
CA ALA A 162 -1.06 21.67 -3.35
C ALA A 162 -1.98 22.88 -3.08
N THR A 163 -2.29 23.64 -4.12
CA THR A 163 -3.23 24.78 -4.03
C THR A 163 -4.62 24.32 -3.63
N TRP A 164 -5.14 23.28 -4.30
CA TRP A 164 -6.45 22.70 -3.99
C TRP A 164 -6.52 22.14 -2.58
N LEU A 165 -5.53 21.32 -2.17
CA LEU A 165 -5.52 20.71 -0.85
C LEU A 165 -5.44 21.76 0.26
N ASN A 166 -4.69 22.85 0.04
CA ASN A 166 -4.67 24.00 0.92
C ASN A 166 -6.05 24.69 1.03
N ALA A 167 -6.75 24.85 -0.09
CA ALA A 167 -8.09 25.46 -0.09
C ALA A 167 -9.09 24.61 0.70
N VAL A 168 -9.03 23.28 0.58
CA VAL A 168 -9.85 22.37 1.38
C VAL A 168 -9.51 22.46 2.87
N GLN A 169 -8.22 22.57 3.22
CA GLN A 169 -7.81 22.76 4.62
C GLN A 169 -8.32 24.08 5.22
N GLN A 170 -8.45 25.15 4.42
CA GLN A 170 -9.06 26.41 4.89
C GLN A 170 -10.54 26.22 5.23
N VAL A 171 -11.29 25.44 4.42
CA VAL A 171 -12.68 25.08 4.73
C VAL A 171 -12.74 24.28 6.04
N ALA A 172 -11.78 23.36 6.25
CA ALA A 172 -11.71 22.56 7.46
C ALA A 172 -11.35 23.39 8.70
N GLU A 173 -10.38 24.30 8.59
CA GLU A 173 -9.97 25.20 9.68
C GLU A 173 -11.10 26.13 10.14
N ALA A 174 -12.03 26.49 9.24
CA ALA A 174 -13.19 27.31 9.56
C ALA A 174 -14.24 26.59 10.43
N ARG A 175 -14.17 25.25 10.63
CA ARG A 175 -15.09 24.46 11.46
C ARG A 175 -15.09 24.89 12.93
N ARG A 176 -16.12 24.48 13.67
CA ARG A 176 -16.27 24.80 15.09
C ARG A 176 -15.05 24.42 15.94
N LEU A 177 -14.45 23.25 15.71
CA LEU A 177 -13.27 22.74 16.42
C LEU A 177 -12.00 22.72 15.56
N GLY A 178 -12.03 23.31 14.36
CA GLY A 178 -10.87 23.42 13.48
C GLY A 178 -10.24 22.09 13.08
N THR A 179 -10.96 20.97 13.16
CA THR A 179 -10.43 19.62 12.84
C THR A 179 -9.96 19.54 11.40
N PRO A 180 -8.67 19.24 11.13
CA PRO A 180 -8.10 19.20 9.79
C PRO A 180 -8.57 17.97 8.99
N VAL A 181 -8.31 18.01 7.67
CA VAL A 181 -8.64 16.92 6.74
C VAL A 181 -7.42 16.07 6.45
N LEU A 182 -7.60 14.75 6.40
CA LEU A 182 -6.63 13.78 5.91
C LEU A 182 -6.95 13.41 4.45
N PHE A 183 -6.06 13.75 3.52
CA PHE A 183 -6.13 13.23 2.16
C PHE A 183 -5.38 11.93 2.04
N VAL A 184 -6.06 10.88 1.55
CA VAL A 184 -5.48 9.58 1.24
C VAL A 184 -5.48 9.34 -0.27
N THR A 185 -4.54 8.56 -0.78
CA THR A 185 -4.45 8.20 -2.20
C THR A 185 -4.05 6.74 -2.37
N ASN A 186 -4.34 6.15 -3.55
CA ASN A 186 -3.66 4.94 -3.98
C ASN A 186 -2.23 5.25 -4.47
N PRO A 187 -1.35 4.25 -4.66
CA PRO A 187 0.02 4.46 -5.16
C PRO A 187 0.05 5.25 -6.46
N ARG A 188 1.03 6.19 -6.60
CA ARG A 188 1.18 7.09 -7.75
C ARG A 188 2.53 6.99 -8.45
N ASN A 189 3.46 6.20 -7.91
CA ASN A 189 4.86 6.22 -8.33
C ASN A 189 5.23 5.07 -9.29
N HIS A 190 4.29 4.30 -9.80
CA HIS A 190 4.61 3.15 -10.66
C HIS A 190 4.62 3.54 -12.13
N TYR A 191 5.70 3.18 -12.84
CA TYR A 191 5.90 3.45 -14.25
C TYR A 191 4.80 2.81 -15.11
N GLY A 192 4.22 3.62 -16.01
CA GLY A 192 3.19 3.14 -16.93
C GLY A 192 1.86 2.72 -16.29
N ALA A 193 1.66 3.00 -14.99
CA ALA A 193 0.40 2.67 -14.33
C ALA A 193 -0.76 3.43 -15.00
N ALA A 194 -1.84 2.68 -15.28
CA ALA A 194 -3.10 3.26 -15.71
C ALA A 194 -4.03 3.43 -14.51
N ALA A 195 -4.85 4.48 -14.52
CA ALA A 195 -5.86 4.67 -13.49
C ALA A 195 -6.82 3.47 -13.47
N THR A 196 -6.99 2.90 -12.28
CA THR A 196 -7.94 1.82 -12.04
C THR A 196 -8.72 2.18 -10.79
N PHE A 197 -10.03 2.40 -10.93
CA PHE A 197 -10.88 2.87 -9.84
C PHE A 197 -10.72 2.01 -8.58
N GLY A 198 -10.36 2.65 -7.47
CA GLY A 198 -10.17 1.99 -6.17
C GLY A 198 -8.87 1.20 -6.01
N ILE A 199 -8.04 1.07 -7.06
CA ILE A 199 -6.85 0.20 -7.06
C ILE A 199 -5.57 0.98 -7.25
N ALA A 200 -5.48 1.82 -8.29
CA ALA A 200 -4.32 2.62 -8.62
C ALA A 200 -4.70 3.97 -9.22
N GLU A 201 -3.88 4.96 -9.01
CA GLU A 201 -3.97 6.22 -9.75
C GLU A 201 -3.11 6.14 -11.02
N ALA A 202 -3.43 6.97 -12.03
CA ALA A 202 -2.61 7.03 -13.24
C ALA A 202 -1.18 7.44 -12.92
N ALA A 203 -0.23 6.96 -13.71
CA ALA A 203 1.12 7.48 -13.72
C ALA A 203 1.07 9.00 -13.93
N SER A 204 1.64 9.75 -13.00
CA SER A 204 1.47 11.19 -12.90
C SER A 204 2.80 11.93 -12.88
N ALA A 205 2.79 13.15 -12.35
CA ALA A 205 3.98 13.95 -12.17
C ALA A 205 5.02 13.34 -11.21
N PHE A 206 4.65 12.39 -10.38
CA PHE A 206 5.52 11.78 -9.37
C PHE A 206 6.66 10.95 -9.98
N SER A 207 7.72 10.68 -9.23
CA SER A 207 8.84 9.86 -9.68
C SER A 207 8.38 8.45 -10.08
N GLN A 208 8.96 7.90 -11.16
CA GLN A 208 8.47 6.70 -11.84
C GLN A 208 9.31 5.47 -11.51
N TRP A 209 8.83 4.67 -10.56
CA TRP A 209 9.45 3.44 -10.07
C TRP A 209 8.87 2.21 -10.78
N PRO A 210 9.55 1.05 -10.75
CA PRO A 210 8.92 -0.17 -11.23
C PRO A 210 7.67 -0.50 -10.42
N GLY A 211 6.79 -1.33 -10.97
CA GLY A 211 5.64 -1.84 -10.23
C GLY A 211 6.04 -2.62 -8.98
N THR A 212 5.08 -2.94 -8.12
CA THR A 212 5.32 -3.64 -6.85
C THR A 212 6.07 -4.98 -7.04
N LEU A 213 5.69 -5.77 -8.06
CA LEU A 213 6.45 -6.98 -8.44
C LEU A 213 7.89 -6.66 -8.85
N GLY A 214 8.13 -5.53 -9.50
CA GLY A 214 9.47 -5.10 -9.89
C GLY A 214 10.30 -4.69 -8.68
N LEU A 215 9.72 -4.00 -7.72
CA LEU A 215 10.38 -3.70 -6.45
C LEU A 215 10.76 -5.01 -5.73
N ALA A 216 9.87 -6.01 -5.70
CA ALA A 216 10.17 -7.33 -5.15
C ALA A 216 11.27 -8.07 -5.92
N ALA A 217 11.29 -7.95 -7.25
CA ALA A 217 12.31 -8.57 -8.09
C ALA A 217 13.72 -8.02 -7.81
N THR A 218 13.86 -6.80 -7.29
CA THR A 218 15.16 -6.25 -6.90
C THR A 218 15.80 -7.00 -5.73
N ARG A 219 15.03 -7.65 -4.87
CA ARG A 219 15.48 -8.26 -3.60
C ARG A 219 16.26 -7.29 -2.70
N ASP A 220 16.06 -5.99 -2.86
CA ASP A 220 16.80 -4.92 -2.18
C ASP A 220 15.88 -4.16 -1.23
N VAL A 221 15.84 -4.61 0.03
CA VAL A 221 14.98 -4.05 1.09
C VAL A 221 15.30 -2.57 1.32
N ALA A 222 16.60 -2.20 1.27
CA ALA A 222 17.03 -0.81 1.48
C ALA A 222 16.55 0.10 0.32
N LEU A 223 16.58 -0.40 -0.92
CA LEU A 223 16.05 0.33 -2.08
C LEU A 223 14.54 0.52 -1.98
N VAL A 224 13.79 -0.46 -1.46
CA VAL A 224 12.34 -0.36 -1.26
C VAL A 224 12.00 0.63 -0.13
N GLU A 225 12.80 0.68 0.94
CA GLU A 225 12.64 1.70 1.99
C GLU A 225 12.96 3.12 1.44
N GLU A 226 14.00 3.25 0.60
CA GLU A 226 14.33 4.50 -0.10
C GLU A 226 13.20 4.95 -1.05
N PHE A 227 12.61 4.01 -1.83
CA PHE A 227 11.41 4.26 -2.63
C PHE A 227 10.30 4.88 -1.77
N ALA A 228 9.98 4.23 -0.66
CA ALA A 228 8.90 4.64 0.23
C ALA A 228 9.17 6.03 0.84
N ARG A 229 10.42 6.30 1.25
CA ARG A 229 10.84 7.59 1.79
C ARG A 229 10.74 8.72 0.75
N ILE A 230 11.11 8.45 -0.50
CA ILE A 230 10.99 9.42 -1.60
C ILE A 230 9.51 9.68 -1.92
N ALA A 231 8.71 8.63 -2.06
CA ALA A 231 7.27 8.76 -2.30
C ALA A 231 6.57 9.56 -1.19
N ALA A 232 6.95 9.33 0.09
CA ALA A 232 6.44 10.10 1.23
C ALA A 232 6.75 11.60 1.10
N GLN A 233 8.00 11.96 0.75
CA GLN A 233 8.38 13.37 0.55
C GLN A 233 7.59 14.03 -0.56
N GLU A 234 7.38 13.34 -1.67
CA GLU A 234 6.57 13.83 -2.79
C GLU A 234 5.11 14.03 -2.37
N TYR A 235 4.51 13.06 -1.64
CA TYR A 235 3.12 13.13 -1.17
C TYR A 235 2.92 14.26 -0.17
N VAL A 236 3.78 14.35 0.85
CA VAL A 236 3.73 15.43 1.85
C VAL A 236 3.83 16.80 1.18
N SER A 237 4.71 16.95 0.18
CA SER A 237 4.91 18.24 -0.51
C SER A 237 3.66 18.78 -1.19
N VAL A 238 2.76 17.90 -1.63
CA VAL A 238 1.47 18.29 -2.25
C VAL A 238 0.30 18.29 -1.26
N GLY A 239 0.50 17.91 0.00
CA GLY A 239 -0.53 17.87 1.04
C GLY A 239 -1.24 16.52 1.18
N ILE A 240 -0.78 15.45 0.53
CA ILE A 240 -1.27 14.09 0.73
C ILE A 240 -0.58 13.51 1.97
N ARG A 241 -1.35 13.16 2.99
CA ARG A 241 -0.82 12.71 4.27
C ARG A 241 -1.26 11.29 4.65
N GLY A 242 -1.98 10.59 3.74
CA GLY A 242 -2.36 9.20 3.88
C GLY A 242 -2.26 8.43 2.56
N ALA A 243 -2.07 7.10 2.63
CA ALA A 243 -2.07 6.26 1.44
C ALA A 243 -2.69 4.89 1.72
N TYR A 244 -3.49 4.38 0.76
CA TYR A 244 -3.97 3.00 0.71
C TYR A 244 -2.85 2.10 0.15
N HIS A 245 -1.84 1.89 0.96
CA HIS A 245 -0.58 1.24 0.65
C HIS A 245 0.08 0.78 1.96
N PRO A 246 0.92 -0.26 1.96
CA PRO A 246 1.18 -1.24 0.92
C PRO A 246 0.11 -2.33 0.83
N THR A 247 0.15 -3.10 -0.27
CA THR A 247 -0.64 -4.32 -0.43
C THR A 247 0.13 -5.49 0.18
N ALA A 248 -0.31 -5.94 1.37
CA ALA A 248 0.34 -7.00 2.15
C ALA A 248 -0.15 -8.41 1.78
N ASP A 249 -0.94 -8.51 0.71
CA ASP A 249 -1.46 -9.76 0.18
C ASP A 249 -0.32 -10.62 -0.37
N VAL A 250 -0.30 -11.91 -0.04
CA VAL A 250 0.62 -12.90 -0.63
C VAL A 250 -0.10 -13.56 -1.80
N ALA A 251 0.39 -13.34 -3.03
CA ALA A 251 -0.29 -13.74 -4.25
C ALA A 251 -0.02 -15.22 -4.60
N THR A 252 -0.67 -16.14 -3.91
CA THR A 252 -0.54 -17.58 -4.12
C THR A 252 -1.39 -18.12 -5.26
N GLU A 253 -2.46 -17.40 -5.66
CA GLU A 253 -3.27 -17.74 -6.83
C GLU A 253 -2.78 -16.95 -8.06
N PRO A 254 -2.10 -17.58 -9.03
CA PRO A 254 -1.46 -16.88 -10.14
C PRO A 254 -2.45 -16.20 -11.10
N ARG A 255 -3.71 -16.64 -11.14
CA ARG A 255 -4.77 -16.02 -11.97
C ARG A 255 -5.37 -14.77 -11.36
N TRP A 256 -5.10 -14.48 -10.08
CA TRP A 256 -5.71 -13.33 -9.41
C TRP A 256 -5.39 -12.00 -10.12
N GLY A 257 -6.44 -11.24 -10.45
CA GLY A 257 -6.33 -10.02 -11.26
C GLY A 257 -5.53 -8.89 -10.64
N ARG A 258 -5.28 -8.94 -9.31
CA ARG A 258 -4.51 -7.96 -8.55
C ARG A 258 -3.10 -8.42 -8.20
N PHE A 259 -2.65 -9.54 -8.75
CA PHE A 259 -1.32 -10.12 -8.53
C PHE A 259 -0.20 -9.06 -8.65
N ARG A 260 -0.26 -8.19 -9.67
CA ARG A 260 0.71 -7.12 -9.93
C ARG A 260 0.87 -6.09 -8.80
N GLU A 261 -0.13 -5.97 -7.90
CA GLU A 261 -0.13 -5.00 -6.82
C GLU A 261 0.63 -5.50 -5.59
N THR A 262 1.04 -6.77 -5.59
CA THR A 262 1.69 -7.48 -4.50
C THR A 262 3.21 -7.58 -4.68
N PHE A 263 3.89 -8.06 -3.66
CA PHE A 263 5.32 -8.40 -3.73
C PHE A 263 5.56 -9.86 -4.18
N GLY A 264 4.53 -10.55 -4.68
CA GLY A 264 4.60 -11.93 -5.16
C GLY A 264 4.06 -12.94 -4.17
N GLU A 265 4.52 -14.18 -4.28
CA GLU A 265 3.97 -15.33 -3.53
C GLU A 265 4.77 -15.74 -2.28
N ASP A 266 5.95 -15.14 -2.05
CA ASP A 266 6.78 -15.41 -0.88
C ASP A 266 6.38 -14.50 0.29
N ALA A 267 5.79 -15.07 1.33
CA ALA A 267 5.32 -14.31 2.49
C ALA A 267 6.46 -13.71 3.32
N ASN A 268 7.65 -14.33 3.35
CA ASN A 268 8.79 -13.78 4.09
C ASN A 268 9.36 -12.55 3.38
N LEU A 269 9.59 -12.64 2.06
CA LEU A 269 9.99 -11.49 1.26
C LEU A 269 8.94 -10.37 1.35
N THR A 270 7.65 -10.71 1.24
CA THR A 270 6.57 -9.75 1.37
C THR A 270 6.61 -9.07 2.74
N ALA A 271 6.82 -9.82 3.84
CA ALA A 271 6.93 -9.27 5.19
C ALA A 271 8.08 -8.27 5.34
N GLU A 272 9.27 -8.60 4.82
CA GLU A 272 10.43 -7.69 4.83
C GLU A 272 10.16 -6.39 4.06
N LEU A 273 9.58 -6.50 2.86
CA LEU A 273 9.31 -5.35 1.98
C LEU A 273 8.16 -4.50 2.51
N ILE A 274 7.11 -5.10 3.09
CA ILE A 274 6.01 -4.39 3.76
C ILE A 274 6.55 -3.54 4.92
N ALA A 275 7.39 -4.13 5.76
CA ALA A 275 8.01 -3.39 6.86
C ALA A 275 8.89 -2.23 6.36
N ALA A 276 9.65 -2.42 5.27
CA ALA A 276 10.46 -1.38 4.66
C ALA A 276 9.59 -0.22 4.11
N VAL A 277 8.49 -0.54 3.42
CA VAL A 277 7.55 0.48 2.92
C VAL A 277 6.96 1.28 4.09
N ILE A 278 6.54 0.62 5.17
CA ILE A 278 5.96 1.30 6.32
C ILE A 278 6.99 2.23 6.96
N ARG A 279 8.23 1.77 7.21
CA ARG A 279 9.30 2.62 7.75
C ARG A 279 9.62 3.81 6.85
N GLY A 280 9.65 3.60 5.54
CA GLY A 280 9.95 4.68 4.59
C GLY A 280 8.87 5.76 4.53
N PHE A 281 7.59 5.40 4.53
CA PHE A 281 6.48 6.36 4.52
C PHE A 281 6.21 7.00 5.87
N GLN A 282 6.26 6.23 6.95
CA GLN A 282 5.84 6.70 8.27
C GLN A 282 7.01 7.18 9.14
N GLY A 283 8.24 6.72 8.87
CA GLY A 283 9.35 6.87 9.79
C GLY A 283 9.25 5.90 10.99
N PRO A 284 10.09 6.06 12.01
CA PRO A 284 10.02 5.26 13.24
C PRO A 284 8.75 5.55 14.04
N GLU A 285 8.24 6.78 13.96
CA GLU A 285 6.97 7.25 14.53
C GLU A 285 6.31 8.22 13.54
N LEU A 286 4.98 8.32 13.58
CA LEU A 286 4.26 9.31 12.78
C LEU A 286 4.64 10.73 13.22
N GLY A 287 4.89 11.59 12.22
CA GLY A 287 5.27 12.98 12.44
C GLY A 287 4.87 13.90 11.28
N PRO A 288 5.25 15.18 11.36
CA PRO A 288 4.92 16.19 10.34
C PRO A 288 5.42 15.86 8.92
N THR A 289 6.39 15.00 8.77
CA THR A 289 6.94 14.55 7.47
C THR A 289 6.46 13.17 7.04
N SER A 290 5.57 12.54 7.82
CA SER A 290 5.05 11.19 7.55
C SER A 290 3.82 11.19 6.67
N VAL A 291 3.59 10.06 5.99
CA VAL A 291 2.33 9.68 5.36
C VAL A 291 1.78 8.46 6.09
N ALA A 292 0.61 8.58 6.71
CA ALA A 292 -0.04 7.47 7.40
C ALA A 292 -0.52 6.41 6.41
N LEU A 293 -0.05 5.19 6.55
CA LEU A 293 -0.38 4.10 5.65
C LEU A 293 -1.63 3.33 6.10
N THR A 294 -2.42 2.90 5.13
CA THR A 294 -3.47 1.91 5.29
C THR A 294 -3.02 0.64 4.59
N THR A 295 -2.42 -0.27 5.35
CA THR A 295 -1.99 -1.57 4.83
C THR A 295 -3.20 -2.43 4.48
N LYS A 296 -3.20 -3.07 3.32
CA LYS A 296 -4.36 -3.77 2.74
C LYS A 296 -3.95 -5.09 2.08
N HIS A 297 -4.84 -6.11 1.96
CA HIS A 297 -6.21 -6.21 2.47
C HIS A 297 -6.28 -7.35 3.50
N PHE A 298 -6.48 -7.02 4.75
CA PHE A 298 -6.47 -7.98 5.86
C PHE A 298 -7.59 -9.02 5.74
N PRO A 299 -7.31 -10.31 6.03
CA PRO A 299 -6.05 -10.95 6.45
C PRO A 299 -5.18 -11.49 5.29
N GLY A 300 -5.39 -11.04 4.06
CA GLY A 300 -4.69 -11.42 2.85
C GLY A 300 -5.67 -11.80 1.74
N ALA A 301 -5.60 -11.16 0.58
CA ALA A 301 -6.54 -11.35 -0.54
C ALA A 301 -6.03 -12.36 -1.60
N GLY A 302 -4.80 -12.87 -1.43
CA GLY A 302 -4.16 -13.76 -2.41
C GLY A 302 -4.91 -15.05 -2.73
N PRO A 303 -5.55 -15.75 -1.76
CA PRO A 303 -6.31 -16.98 -1.99
C PRO A 303 -7.69 -16.76 -2.64
N ALA A 304 -7.73 -16.01 -3.74
CA ALA A 304 -8.95 -15.74 -4.49
C ALA A 304 -9.45 -17.00 -5.19
N SER A 305 -10.71 -17.39 -4.95
CA SER A 305 -11.29 -18.59 -5.57
C SER A 305 -11.17 -18.55 -7.09
N ALA A 306 -10.41 -19.46 -7.68
CA ALA A 306 -10.09 -19.53 -9.10
C ALA A 306 -9.56 -18.21 -9.70
N GLY A 307 -8.89 -17.38 -8.90
CA GLY A 307 -8.34 -16.09 -9.31
C GLY A 307 -9.37 -14.98 -9.52
N GLN A 308 -10.62 -15.18 -9.16
CA GLN A 308 -11.70 -14.22 -9.38
C GLN A 308 -11.60 -13.03 -8.41
N ASP A 309 -11.96 -11.84 -8.91
CA ASP A 309 -11.82 -10.59 -8.16
C ASP A 309 -13.08 -10.27 -7.32
N ALA A 310 -12.89 -10.04 -6.03
CA ALA A 310 -13.96 -9.75 -5.07
C ALA A 310 -14.65 -8.37 -5.26
N HIS A 311 -14.22 -7.54 -6.19
CA HIS A 311 -15.02 -6.39 -6.62
C HIS A 311 -16.31 -6.81 -7.33
N PHE A 312 -16.45 -8.08 -7.72
CA PHE A 312 -17.60 -8.61 -8.42
C PHE A 312 -18.26 -9.73 -7.63
N ALA A 313 -19.58 -9.87 -7.78
CA ALA A 313 -20.37 -10.85 -7.04
C ALA A 313 -19.92 -12.31 -7.28
N TRP A 314 -19.45 -12.62 -8.49
CA TRP A 314 -18.94 -13.94 -8.84
C TRP A 314 -17.56 -14.25 -8.26
N GLY A 315 -16.77 -13.21 -7.93
CA GLY A 315 -15.44 -13.32 -7.33
C GLY A 315 -15.41 -13.11 -5.82
N LYS A 316 -16.57 -13.04 -5.17
CA LYS A 316 -16.67 -12.70 -3.74
C LYS A 316 -16.07 -13.71 -2.78
N ASN A 317 -15.78 -14.93 -3.21
CA ASN A 317 -15.29 -15.98 -2.35
C ASN A 317 -13.76 -16.02 -2.30
N GLN A 318 -13.24 -16.21 -1.11
CA GLN A 318 -11.86 -16.54 -0.83
C GLN A 318 -11.78 -17.90 -0.14
N VAL A 319 -10.82 -18.73 -0.52
CA VAL A 319 -10.78 -20.14 -0.09
C VAL A 319 -9.40 -20.52 0.42
N TYR A 320 -9.35 -21.45 1.37
CA TYR A 320 -8.12 -21.93 2.01
C TYR A 320 -8.04 -23.47 1.96
N PRO A 321 -7.98 -24.09 0.77
CA PRO A 321 -7.96 -25.55 0.64
C PRO A 321 -6.72 -26.19 1.28
N GLY A 322 -5.59 -25.49 1.29
CA GLY A 322 -4.35 -25.90 1.97
C GLY A 322 -4.33 -25.60 3.47
N LYS A 323 -5.35 -24.92 4.01
CA LYS A 323 -5.44 -24.48 5.42
C LYS A 323 -4.25 -23.59 5.83
N ASN A 324 -3.75 -22.76 4.93
CA ASN A 324 -2.48 -22.07 5.06
C ASN A 324 -2.61 -20.59 5.48
N LEU A 325 -3.65 -20.22 6.24
CA LEU A 325 -3.88 -18.86 6.71
C LEU A 325 -2.66 -18.26 7.43
N GLU A 326 -1.97 -19.03 8.28
CA GLU A 326 -0.83 -18.52 9.07
C GLU A 326 0.32 -18.03 8.17
N TYR A 327 0.51 -18.61 6.97
CA TYR A 327 1.45 -18.12 5.98
C TYR A 327 1.05 -16.72 5.47
N HIS A 328 -0.23 -16.54 5.17
CA HIS A 328 -0.77 -15.26 4.72
C HIS A 328 -0.74 -14.17 5.82
N LEU A 329 -0.66 -14.57 7.10
CA LEU A 329 -0.53 -13.63 8.22
C LEU A 329 0.89 -13.13 8.48
N LEU A 330 1.93 -13.70 7.86
CA LEU A 330 3.32 -13.25 8.08
C LEU A 330 3.54 -11.77 7.74
N PRO A 331 3.11 -11.26 6.58
CA PRO A 331 3.25 -9.82 6.27
C PRO A 331 2.46 -8.92 7.22
N TRP A 332 1.34 -9.38 7.76
CA TRP A 332 0.53 -8.61 8.71
C TRP A 332 1.18 -8.49 10.07
N LYS A 333 1.82 -9.56 10.55
CA LYS A 333 2.63 -9.52 11.78
C LYS A 333 3.76 -8.50 11.63
N ALA A 334 4.45 -8.50 10.47
CA ALA A 334 5.50 -7.53 10.15
C ALA A 334 4.96 -6.09 10.02
N ALA A 335 3.80 -5.89 9.39
CA ALA A 335 3.16 -4.58 9.26
C ALA A 335 2.77 -3.98 10.61
N ILE A 336 2.20 -4.79 11.50
CA ILE A 336 1.82 -4.37 12.86
C ILE A 336 3.08 -4.03 13.67
N GLN A 337 4.12 -4.86 13.59
CA GLN A 337 5.40 -4.61 14.25
C GLN A 337 6.10 -3.35 13.73
N ALA A 338 5.97 -3.05 12.43
CA ALA A 338 6.49 -1.83 11.81
C ALA A 338 5.62 -0.59 12.10
N GLY A 339 4.52 -0.72 12.83
CA GLY A 339 3.69 0.39 13.30
C GLY A 339 2.75 0.96 12.23
N THR A 340 2.20 0.13 11.31
CA THR A 340 1.22 0.64 10.32
C THR A 340 0.07 1.39 10.98
N ALA A 341 -0.21 2.60 10.52
CA ALA A 341 -1.20 3.49 11.14
C ALA A 341 -2.63 2.99 11.00
N MET A 342 -2.95 2.42 9.84
CA MET A 342 -4.30 1.93 9.50
C MET A 342 -4.20 0.57 8.81
N ILE A 343 -5.24 -0.26 8.98
CA ILE A 343 -5.40 -1.54 8.29
C ILE A 343 -6.77 -1.59 7.62
N MET A 344 -6.81 -2.19 6.42
CA MET A 344 -8.03 -2.32 5.63
C MET A 344 -8.41 -3.79 5.47
N PRO A 345 -9.54 -4.25 6.07
CA PRO A 345 -10.12 -5.55 5.76
C PRO A 345 -10.63 -5.64 4.32
N TYR A 346 -10.53 -6.82 3.71
CA TYR A 346 -10.93 -7.05 2.33
C TYR A 346 -12.43 -7.22 2.14
N TYR A 347 -12.89 -7.15 0.89
CA TYR A 347 -14.30 -7.41 0.51
C TYR A 347 -14.72 -8.85 0.66
N ALA A 348 -13.78 -9.78 0.34
CA ALA A 348 -14.10 -11.19 0.12
C ALA A 348 -14.73 -11.86 1.34
N VAL A 349 -15.54 -12.89 1.06
CA VAL A 349 -16.08 -13.81 2.04
C VAL A 349 -15.09 -14.97 2.22
N PRO A 350 -14.46 -15.10 3.39
CA PRO A 350 -13.47 -16.15 3.67
C PRO A 350 -14.19 -17.48 3.96
N LYS A 351 -14.51 -18.23 2.92
CA LYS A 351 -15.32 -19.45 3.00
C LYS A 351 -14.72 -20.49 3.93
N GLY A 352 -15.48 -20.90 4.93
CA GLY A 352 -15.10 -21.93 5.91
C GLY A 352 -14.02 -21.50 6.92
N LEU A 353 -13.64 -20.21 6.94
CA LEU A 353 -12.68 -19.68 7.91
C LEU A 353 -13.35 -19.08 9.14
N THR A 354 -14.57 -18.59 9.01
CA THR A 354 -15.37 -17.93 10.04
C THR A 354 -16.73 -18.63 10.20
N SER A 355 -17.39 -18.42 11.34
CA SER A 355 -18.70 -18.98 11.62
C SER A 355 -19.80 -18.43 10.71
N GLU A 356 -19.63 -17.20 10.21
CA GLU A 356 -20.53 -16.55 9.25
C GLU A 356 -19.81 -16.33 7.91
N ASP A 357 -20.49 -16.66 6.81
CA ASP A 357 -20.03 -16.38 5.44
C ASP A 357 -20.32 -14.91 5.03
N VAL A 358 -19.62 -13.97 5.63
CA VAL A 358 -19.73 -12.53 5.37
C VAL A 358 -18.38 -11.93 4.95
N GLY A 359 -18.41 -10.80 4.24
CA GLY A 359 -17.20 -10.06 3.91
C GLY A 359 -16.37 -9.73 5.15
N MET A 360 -15.06 -9.75 5.03
CA MET A 360 -14.12 -9.68 6.17
C MET A 360 -14.36 -8.47 7.08
N ALA A 361 -14.77 -7.33 6.52
CA ALA A 361 -15.09 -6.12 7.29
C ALA A 361 -16.35 -6.27 8.18
N TYR A 362 -17.21 -7.27 7.91
CA TYR A 362 -18.40 -7.57 8.69
C TYR A 362 -18.21 -8.68 9.72
N SER A 363 -17.06 -9.35 9.68
CA SER A 363 -16.75 -10.46 10.58
C SER A 363 -16.04 -9.98 11.83
N ARG A 364 -16.71 -10.13 13.00
CA ARG A 364 -16.09 -9.90 14.29
C ARG A 364 -14.87 -10.79 14.51
N GLU A 365 -14.93 -12.06 14.06
CA GLU A 365 -13.84 -13.02 14.17
C GLU A 365 -12.59 -12.52 13.42
N ILE A 366 -12.75 -11.87 12.27
CA ILE A 366 -11.63 -11.29 11.49
C ILE A 366 -11.15 -9.98 12.13
N VAL A 367 -12.05 -9.02 12.34
CA VAL A 367 -11.65 -7.65 12.73
C VAL A 367 -11.31 -7.55 14.21
N THR A 368 -12.12 -8.12 15.08
CA THR A 368 -11.89 -8.03 16.53
C THR A 368 -11.03 -9.18 17.03
N ASP A 369 -11.44 -10.42 16.80
CA ASP A 369 -10.80 -11.55 17.48
C ASP A 369 -9.42 -11.86 16.88
N LEU A 370 -9.28 -11.88 15.54
CA LEU A 370 -8.01 -12.13 14.89
C LEU A 370 -7.12 -10.87 14.90
N LEU A 371 -7.59 -9.73 14.34
CA LEU A 371 -6.73 -8.55 14.16
C LEU A 371 -6.42 -7.85 15.48
N ARG A 372 -7.46 -7.48 16.26
CA ARG A 372 -7.23 -6.71 17.48
C ARG A 372 -6.74 -7.56 18.64
N THR A 373 -7.38 -8.71 18.89
CA THR A 373 -7.08 -9.52 20.08
C THR A 373 -5.86 -10.42 19.84
N LYS A 374 -5.88 -11.27 18.80
CA LYS A 374 -4.79 -12.24 18.56
C LYS A 374 -3.51 -11.56 18.07
N LEU A 375 -3.61 -10.58 17.16
CA LEU A 375 -2.44 -9.89 16.60
C LEU A 375 -2.09 -8.58 17.32
N GLY A 376 -2.91 -8.12 18.28
CA GLY A 376 -2.63 -6.96 19.14
C GLY A 376 -2.72 -5.60 18.44
N TYR A 377 -3.47 -5.48 17.34
CA TYR A 377 -3.55 -4.23 16.59
C TYR A 377 -4.45 -3.19 17.26
N ALA A 378 -3.89 -2.03 17.61
CA ALA A 378 -4.58 -0.93 18.26
C ALA A 378 -4.93 0.27 17.35
N GLY A 379 -4.45 0.27 16.11
CA GLY A 379 -4.65 1.38 15.15
C GLY A 379 -6.06 1.42 14.53
N VAL A 380 -6.22 2.27 13.53
CA VAL A 380 -7.50 2.45 12.82
C VAL A 380 -7.79 1.28 11.88
N VAL A 381 -9.01 0.74 11.95
CA VAL A 381 -9.54 -0.18 10.93
C VAL A 381 -10.41 0.62 9.97
N ASN A 382 -9.90 0.85 8.76
CA ASN A 382 -10.60 1.52 7.66
C ASN A 382 -11.11 0.48 6.69
N SER A 383 -12.42 0.30 6.52
CA SER A 383 -12.93 -0.68 5.55
C SER A 383 -12.44 -0.39 4.14
N ASP A 384 -12.49 -1.38 3.28
CA ASP A 384 -12.35 -1.15 1.84
C ASP A 384 -13.53 -0.31 1.32
N THR A 385 -13.39 0.24 0.11
CA THR A 385 -14.27 1.28 -0.43
C THR A 385 -15.63 0.72 -0.85
N GLY A 386 -16.71 1.25 -0.26
CA GLY A 386 -18.08 0.96 -0.69
C GLY A 386 -18.60 -0.43 -0.28
N ILE A 387 -18.13 -0.96 0.85
CA ILE A 387 -18.64 -2.24 1.39
C ILE A 387 -20.15 -2.21 1.64
N THR A 388 -20.71 -1.06 2.03
CA THR A 388 -22.11 -0.93 2.43
C THR A 388 -23.06 -0.87 1.24
N THR A 389 -22.60 -0.45 0.07
CA THR A 389 -23.45 -0.20 -1.12
C THR A 389 -22.98 -0.98 -2.35
N GLY A 390 -21.67 -1.07 -2.59
CA GLY A 390 -21.10 -1.66 -3.80
C GLY A 390 -20.81 -3.15 -3.69
N MET A 391 -20.16 -3.56 -2.62
CA MET A 391 -19.67 -4.92 -2.39
C MET A 391 -20.14 -5.48 -1.02
N PRO A 392 -21.46 -5.59 -0.76
CA PRO A 392 -22.01 -6.03 0.52
C PRO A 392 -22.06 -7.57 0.63
N TRP A 393 -20.94 -8.23 0.39
CA TRP A 393 -20.91 -9.67 0.24
C TRP A 393 -21.26 -10.41 1.55
N GLY A 394 -22.22 -11.32 1.44
CA GLY A 394 -22.76 -12.10 2.56
C GLY A 394 -23.75 -11.33 3.43
N VAL A 395 -23.97 -10.02 3.16
CA VAL A 395 -24.94 -9.16 3.86
C VAL A 395 -25.89 -8.46 2.89
N GLU A 396 -26.04 -9.00 1.68
CA GLU A 396 -26.89 -8.43 0.62
C GLU A 396 -28.34 -8.22 1.07
N GLY A 397 -28.86 -9.09 1.96
CA GLY A 397 -30.20 -9.02 2.51
C GLY A 397 -30.41 -7.96 3.59
N LEU A 398 -29.33 -7.34 4.11
CA LEU A 398 -29.43 -6.28 5.10
C LEU A 398 -29.61 -4.91 4.43
N SER A 399 -30.35 -4.00 5.09
CA SER A 399 -30.39 -2.59 4.69
C SER A 399 -29.02 -1.93 4.86
N VAL A 400 -28.77 -0.81 4.16
CA VAL A 400 -27.52 -0.04 4.30
C VAL A 400 -27.26 0.32 5.76
N LYS A 401 -28.27 0.75 6.50
CA LYS A 401 -28.16 1.06 7.93
C LYS A 401 -27.71 -0.14 8.76
N GLN A 402 -28.26 -1.32 8.51
CA GLN A 402 -27.85 -2.56 9.21
C GLN A 402 -26.43 -2.99 8.83
N ARG A 403 -25.98 -2.73 7.58
CA ARG A 403 -24.59 -2.98 7.15
C ARG A 403 -23.61 -2.06 7.88
N TYR A 404 -23.95 -0.76 8.05
CA TYR A 404 -23.17 0.17 8.87
C TYR A 404 -23.04 -0.37 10.31
N GLN A 405 -24.17 -0.72 10.93
CA GLN A 405 -24.19 -1.27 12.29
C GLN A 405 -23.28 -2.51 12.40
N LYS A 406 -23.45 -3.51 11.52
CA LYS A 406 -22.69 -4.77 11.56
C LYS A 406 -21.18 -4.53 11.40
N ALA A 407 -20.76 -3.65 10.48
CA ALA A 407 -19.35 -3.33 10.29
C ALA A 407 -18.74 -2.62 11.52
N ILE A 408 -19.45 -1.66 12.10
CA ILE A 408 -18.99 -0.94 13.30
C ILE A 408 -18.92 -1.87 14.51
N GLU A 409 -19.90 -2.76 14.69
CA GLU A 409 -19.91 -3.78 15.75
C GLU A 409 -18.79 -4.83 15.56
N ALA A 410 -18.44 -5.16 14.30
CA ALA A 410 -17.30 -6.02 14.00
C ALA A 410 -15.96 -5.39 14.38
N GLY A 411 -15.89 -4.06 14.58
CA GLY A 411 -14.68 -3.35 15.00
C GLY A 411 -14.10 -2.39 13.96
N VAL A 412 -14.81 -2.12 12.85
CA VAL A 412 -14.43 -1.11 11.84
C VAL A 412 -14.57 0.29 12.44
N ASP A 413 -13.56 1.13 12.27
CA ASP A 413 -13.55 2.52 12.76
C ASP A 413 -13.97 3.52 11.68
N ARG A 414 -13.75 3.20 10.39
CA ARG A 414 -14.11 4.07 9.27
C ARG A 414 -14.61 3.27 8.08
N LEU A 415 -15.69 3.73 7.47
CA LEU A 415 -16.30 3.17 6.27
C LEU A 415 -15.76 3.90 5.04
N GLY A 416 -14.87 3.23 4.29
CA GLY A 416 -14.24 3.77 3.10
C GLY A 416 -15.24 3.94 1.96
N GLY A 417 -15.18 5.08 1.25
CA GLY A 417 -16.05 5.39 0.13
C GLY A 417 -17.45 5.85 0.48
N ASP A 418 -17.88 5.71 1.73
CA ASP A 418 -19.20 6.17 2.20
C ASP A 418 -19.17 7.66 2.51
N SER A 419 -20.31 8.35 2.29
CA SER A 419 -20.47 9.80 2.46
C SER A 419 -21.65 10.19 3.34
N THR A 420 -22.25 9.24 4.08
CA THR A 420 -23.52 9.40 4.82
C THR A 420 -23.31 9.16 6.33
N PRO A 421 -22.63 10.07 7.05
CA PRO A 421 -22.42 9.94 8.50
C PRO A 421 -23.73 10.00 9.30
N GLU A 422 -24.78 10.55 8.72
CA GLU A 422 -26.12 10.65 9.35
C GLU A 422 -26.65 9.27 9.77
N ILE A 423 -26.26 8.20 9.07
CA ILE A 423 -26.61 6.81 9.43
C ILE A 423 -26.02 6.44 10.80
N VAL A 424 -24.77 6.83 11.07
CA VAL A 424 -24.11 6.59 12.36
C VAL A 424 -24.82 7.35 13.48
N VAL A 425 -25.17 8.62 13.23
CA VAL A 425 -25.92 9.46 14.17
C VAL A 425 -27.28 8.81 14.51
N GLU A 426 -27.98 8.33 13.50
CA GLU A 426 -29.28 7.66 13.67
C GLU A 426 -29.15 6.36 14.49
N LEU A 427 -28.11 5.55 14.24
CA LEU A 427 -27.85 4.33 14.98
C LEU A 427 -27.59 4.61 16.47
N VAL A 428 -26.85 5.68 16.79
CA VAL A 428 -26.60 6.08 18.19
C VAL A 428 -27.89 6.62 18.84
N ARG A 429 -28.59 7.54 18.18
CA ARG A 429 -29.82 8.15 18.72
C ARG A 429 -30.93 7.14 18.94
N SER A 430 -30.97 6.07 18.14
CA SER A 430 -31.94 4.97 18.33
C SER A 430 -31.51 3.95 19.39
N GLY A 431 -30.29 4.07 19.95
CA GLY A 431 -29.75 3.11 20.90
C GLY A 431 -29.22 1.80 20.26
N ALA A 432 -29.18 1.72 18.91
CA ALA A 432 -28.68 0.56 18.20
C ALA A 432 -27.15 0.44 18.28
N LEU A 433 -26.44 1.57 18.48
CA LEU A 433 -25.01 1.62 18.80
C LEU A 433 -24.78 2.46 20.05
N ALA A 434 -23.87 2.02 20.92
CA ALA A 434 -23.43 2.81 22.05
C ALA A 434 -22.50 3.96 21.59
N GLU A 435 -22.72 5.18 22.11
CA GLU A 435 -21.84 6.31 21.79
C GLU A 435 -20.38 6.04 22.16
N ALA A 436 -20.12 5.30 23.26
CA ALA A 436 -18.78 4.90 23.67
C ALA A 436 -18.03 4.13 22.56
N ARG A 437 -18.71 3.33 21.73
CA ARG A 437 -18.09 2.65 20.58
C ARG A 437 -17.65 3.67 19.51
N ILE A 438 -18.43 4.72 19.32
CA ILE A 438 -18.10 5.81 18.39
C ILE A 438 -16.91 6.62 18.92
N ASP A 439 -16.88 6.88 20.23
CA ASP A 439 -15.74 7.53 20.91
C ASP A 439 -14.42 6.78 20.73
N GLU A 440 -14.45 5.44 20.78
CA GLU A 440 -13.25 4.62 20.50
C GLU A 440 -12.72 4.85 19.08
N SER A 441 -13.61 4.86 18.08
CA SER A 441 -13.24 5.13 16.69
C SER A 441 -12.70 6.55 16.53
N ALA A 442 -13.36 7.53 17.13
CA ALA A 442 -12.93 8.93 17.11
C ALA A 442 -11.52 9.08 17.69
N ARG A 443 -11.24 8.48 18.86
CA ARG A 443 -9.91 8.51 19.47
C ARG A 443 -8.83 7.92 18.59
N ARG A 444 -9.07 6.75 17.96
CA ARG A 444 -8.10 6.12 17.05
C ARG A 444 -7.81 7.01 15.85
N ILE A 445 -8.83 7.57 15.23
CA ILE A 445 -8.73 8.42 14.05
C ILE A 445 -8.00 9.72 14.37
N LEU A 446 -8.38 10.40 15.45
CA LEU A 446 -7.77 11.66 15.85
C LEU A 446 -6.29 11.51 16.26
N ARG A 447 -5.91 10.41 16.89
CA ARG A 447 -4.48 10.12 17.17
C ARG A 447 -3.62 10.19 15.91
N VAL A 448 -4.11 9.69 14.78
CA VAL A 448 -3.38 9.76 13.51
C VAL A 448 -3.25 11.22 13.05
N LEU A 449 -4.31 12.02 13.13
CA LEU A 449 -4.28 13.43 12.71
C LEU A 449 -3.34 14.28 13.58
N PHE A 450 -3.36 14.09 14.91
CA PHE A 450 -2.45 14.75 15.83
C PHE A 450 -1.00 14.31 15.61
N ALA A 451 -0.76 13.01 15.50
CA ALA A 451 0.59 12.49 15.27
C ALA A 451 1.22 13.01 13.98
N LEU A 452 0.41 13.21 12.93
CA LEU A 452 0.87 13.82 11.68
C LEU A 452 1.14 15.34 11.79
N GLY A 453 0.82 16.00 12.89
CA GLY A 453 0.98 17.46 13.06
C GLY A 453 -0.01 18.29 12.24
N LEU A 454 -1.15 17.70 11.81
CA LEU A 454 -2.11 18.39 10.97
C LEU A 454 -2.88 19.49 11.72
N PHE A 455 -3.01 19.39 13.04
CA PHE A 455 -3.60 20.44 13.86
C PHE A 455 -2.73 21.68 13.94
N GLU A 456 -1.39 21.49 13.97
CA GLU A 456 -0.41 22.57 13.97
C GLU A 456 -0.30 23.21 12.58
N ASN A 457 0.01 22.42 11.55
CA ASN A 457 0.14 22.92 10.19
C ASN A 457 -0.34 21.92 9.13
N PRO A 458 -1.56 22.06 8.61
CA PRO A 458 -2.08 21.24 7.52
C PRO A 458 -1.69 21.77 6.12
N TYR A 459 -1.03 22.93 6.03
CA TYR A 459 -0.75 23.63 4.79
C TYR A 459 0.61 23.26 4.19
N VAL A 460 0.71 23.36 2.87
CA VAL A 460 1.94 23.13 2.13
C VAL A 460 2.26 24.28 1.20
N ASN A 461 3.53 24.40 0.77
CA ASN A 461 3.97 25.41 -0.18
C ASN A 461 3.78 24.90 -1.64
N PRO A 462 2.89 25.46 -2.47
CA PRO A 462 2.66 25.01 -3.84
C PRO A 462 3.91 25.11 -4.73
N GLU A 463 4.76 26.13 -4.55
CA GLU A 463 6.03 26.27 -5.28
C GLU A 463 7.03 25.19 -4.84
N GLY A 464 7.12 24.94 -3.54
CA GLY A 464 7.91 23.86 -2.97
C GLY A 464 7.47 22.49 -3.47
N ALA A 465 6.17 22.26 -3.65
CA ALA A 465 5.62 21.04 -4.23
C ALA A 465 6.11 20.83 -5.67
N ALA A 466 6.04 21.87 -6.50
CA ALA A 466 6.52 21.82 -7.88
C ALA A 466 8.04 21.54 -7.98
N ALA A 467 8.83 22.01 -7.02
CA ALA A 467 10.27 21.78 -6.97
C ALA A 467 10.64 20.39 -6.40
N THR A 468 9.78 19.78 -5.57
CA THR A 468 10.05 18.53 -4.87
C THR A 468 9.64 17.31 -5.67
N VAL A 469 8.43 17.35 -6.27
CA VAL A 469 7.88 16.18 -6.98
C VAL A 469 8.72 15.87 -8.20
N ARG A 470 9.17 14.60 -8.29
CA ARG A 470 10.01 14.06 -9.38
C ARG A 470 11.28 14.87 -9.65
N LYS A 471 11.88 15.44 -8.61
CA LYS A 471 13.17 16.09 -8.80
C LYS A 471 14.23 15.11 -9.33
N PRO A 472 15.26 15.58 -10.04
CA PRO A 472 16.22 14.71 -10.74
C PRO A 472 16.80 13.60 -9.87
N GLU A 473 17.13 13.86 -8.61
CA GLU A 473 17.71 12.87 -7.69
C GLU A 473 16.72 11.74 -7.37
N PHE A 474 15.42 12.04 -7.28
CA PHE A 474 14.37 11.06 -7.05
C PHE A 474 14.17 10.18 -8.27
N GLN A 475 14.14 10.76 -9.47
CA GLN A 475 14.01 10.01 -10.70
C GLN A 475 15.23 9.13 -10.96
N GLN A 476 16.45 9.59 -10.67
CA GLN A 476 17.67 8.77 -10.81
C GLN A 476 17.62 7.50 -9.94
N LYS A 477 17.08 7.60 -8.72
CA LYS A 477 16.86 6.43 -7.85
C LYS A 477 15.80 5.49 -8.42
N ALA A 478 14.74 6.04 -8.96
CA ALA A 478 13.69 5.27 -9.63
C ALA A 478 14.22 4.55 -10.87
N ASP A 479 15.04 5.20 -11.68
CA ASP A 479 15.68 4.62 -12.86
C ASP A 479 16.64 3.48 -12.49
N LEU A 480 17.36 3.62 -11.38
CA LEU A 480 18.18 2.53 -10.84
C LEU A 480 17.31 1.33 -10.42
N ALA A 481 16.19 1.59 -9.74
CA ALA A 481 15.26 0.54 -9.34
C ALA A 481 14.65 -0.17 -10.55
N GLN A 482 14.30 0.56 -11.62
CA GLN A 482 13.80 -0.03 -12.86
C GLN A 482 14.85 -1.00 -13.47
N ARG A 483 16.12 -0.59 -13.57
CA ARG A 483 17.20 -1.48 -14.08
C ARG A 483 17.38 -2.72 -13.20
N LYS A 484 17.40 -2.55 -11.88
CA LYS A 484 17.55 -3.66 -10.93
C LYS A 484 16.37 -4.65 -10.95
N SER A 485 15.18 -4.20 -11.35
CA SER A 485 13.96 -5.02 -11.40
C SER A 485 13.91 -5.96 -12.61
N ILE A 486 14.76 -5.75 -13.63
CA ILE A 486 14.75 -6.54 -14.85
C ILE A 486 15.35 -7.93 -14.59
N VAL A 487 14.60 -8.98 -14.93
CA VAL A 487 14.98 -10.38 -14.71
C VAL A 487 15.36 -11.03 -16.02
N LEU A 488 16.61 -11.47 -16.17
CA LEU A 488 17.05 -12.25 -17.32
C LEU A 488 16.75 -13.73 -17.08
N LEU A 489 15.76 -14.30 -17.78
CA LEU A 489 15.33 -15.69 -17.63
C LEU A 489 16.09 -16.66 -18.52
N LYS A 490 16.51 -16.22 -19.71
CA LYS A 490 17.24 -17.02 -20.68
C LYS A 490 18.21 -16.14 -21.47
N ASN A 491 19.39 -16.70 -21.81
CA ASN A 491 20.41 -16.06 -22.66
C ASN A 491 21.16 -17.11 -23.48
N ALA A 492 20.50 -17.63 -24.52
CA ALA A 492 21.07 -18.68 -25.39
C ALA A 492 22.20 -18.11 -26.24
N GLY A 493 23.29 -18.84 -26.35
CA GLY A 493 24.45 -18.45 -27.16
C GLY A 493 25.08 -17.11 -26.77
N ASN A 494 24.85 -16.65 -25.53
CA ASN A 494 25.31 -15.34 -25.06
C ASN A 494 24.84 -14.19 -25.99
N LEU A 495 23.57 -14.20 -26.40
CA LEU A 495 22.99 -13.15 -27.22
C LEU A 495 23.10 -11.77 -26.54
N LEU A 496 22.92 -11.73 -25.23
CA LEU A 496 23.12 -10.55 -24.38
C LEU A 496 24.49 -10.62 -23.68
N PRO A 497 25.16 -9.47 -23.53
CA PRO A 497 24.78 -8.12 -23.98
C PRO A 497 24.89 -7.98 -25.50
N LEU A 498 24.01 -7.14 -26.07
CA LEU A 498 23.96 -6.89 -27.51
C LEU A 498 25.22 -6.17 -27.98
N LYS A 499 25.80 -6.65 -29.10
CA LYS A 499 26.96 -6.02 -29.73
C LYS A 499 26.55 -4.74 -30.45
N LYS A 500 27.36 -3.67 -30.35
CA LYS A 500 27.16 -2.39 -31.05
C LYS A 500 27.17 -2.56 -32.58
N GLY A 501 26.54 -1.62 -33.29
CA GLY A 501 26.57 -1.53 -34.75
C GLY A 501 25.67 -2.51 -35.49
N ARG A 502 24.83 -3.28 -34.79
CA ARG A 502 23.83 -4.17 -35.41
C ARG A 502 22.60 -3.39 -35.87
N ARG A 503 22.03 -3.83 -36.98
CA ARG A 503 20.68 -3.44 -37.39
C ARG A 503 19.68 -4.18 -36.53
N MET A 504 18.63 -3.46 -36.10
CA MET A 504 17.72 -3.97 -35.09
C MET A 504 16.26 -3.77 -35.52
N TYR A 505 15.48 -4.84 -35.50
CA TYR A 505 14.04 -4.73 -35.54
C TYR A 505 13.50 -4.55 -34.11
N VAL A 506 12.70 -3.51 -33.88
CA VAL A 506 12.12 -3.24 -32.56
C VAL A 506 10.60 -3.15 -32.64
N GLU A 507 9.92 -3.76 -31.68
CA GLU A 507 8.48 -3.72 -31.53
C GLU A 507 8.09 -3.57 -30.07
N GLY A 508 7.13 -2.67 -29.78
CA GLY A 508 6.76 -2.32 -28.40
C GLY A 508 7.81 -1.54 -27.63
N VAL A 509 8.83 -1.02 -28.35
CA VAL A 509 9.94 -0.19 -27.85
C VAL A 509 10.13 0.96 -28.84
N ASP A 510 10.44 2.16 -28.32
CA ASP A 510 10.70 3.32 -29.17
C ASP A 510 12.03 3.19 -29.95
N ALA A 511 11.94 3.21 -31.29
CA ALA A 511 13.09 3.17 -32.18
C ALA A 511 14.08 4.33 -31.94
N ALA A 512 13.60 5.49 -31.46
CA ALA A 512 14.45 6.63 -31.12
C ALA A 512 15.33 6.31 -29.90
N VAL A 513 14.84 5.48 -28.96
CA VAL A 513 15.66 4.99 -27.85
C VAL A 513 16.77 4.10 -28.40
N ALA A 514 16.46 3.11 -29.25
CA ALA A 514 17.46 2.24 -29.87
C ALA A 514 18.56 3.06 -30.59
N ALA A 515 18.17 4.11 -31.30
CA ALA A 515 19.10 5.00 -31.99
C ALA A 515 20.06 5.73 -31.03
N ARG A 516 19.60 6.18 -29.85
CA ARG A 516 20.44 6.80 -28.81
C ARG A 516 21.51 5.82 -28.26
N TYR A 517 21.26 4.52 -28.36
CA TYR A 517 22.22 3.49 -27.97
C TYR A 517 23.13 3.05 -29.14
N GLY A 518 22.99 3.68 -30.31
CA GLY A 518 23.85 3.44 -31.48
C GLY A 518 23.42 2.27 -32.38
N TYR A 519 22.12 1.93 -32.36
CA TYR A 519 21.53 0.92 -33.23
C TYR A 519 20.72 1.58 -34.36
N VAL A 520 20.71 0.92 -35.52
CA VAL A 520 19.88 1.33 -36.67
C VAL A 520 18.65 0.46 -36.71
N SER A 521 17.47 1.07 -36.50
CA SER A 521 16.21 0.35 -36.58
C SER A 521 15.81 0.03 -38.01
N THR A 522 15.29 -1.17 -38.26
CA THR A 522 14.79 -1.64 -39.55
C THR A 522 13.26 -1.69 -39.55
N GLY A 523 12.65 -1.59 -40.74
CA GLY A 523 11.19 -1.69 -40.92
C GLY A 523 10.67 -3.13 -40.89
N SER A 524 11.55 -4.12 -41.08
CA SER A 524 11.18 -5.54 -41.08
C SER A 524 12.22 -6.36 -40.31
N PRO A 525 11.83 -7.54 -39.76
CA PRO A 525 12.77 -8.46 -39.16
C PRO A 525 13.82 -8.99 -40.15
N GLU A 526 13.45 -9.14 -41.43
CA GLU A 526 14.32 -9.68 -42.47
C GLU A 526 15.56 -8.82 -42.69
N ASP A 527 15.46 -7.52 -42.52
CA ASP A 527 16.56 -6.56 -42.69
C ASP A 527 17.42 -6.39 -41.43
N ALA A 528 17.03 -6.99 -40.32
CA ALA A 528 17.71 -6.85 -39.04
C ALA A 528 18.77 -7.95 -38.80
N ASP A 529 19.71 -7.68 -37.92
CA ASP A 529 20.68 -8.66 -37.37
C ASP A 529 20.15 -9.26 -36.05
N VAL A 530 19.27 -8.57 -35.39
CA VAL A 530 18.63 -8.96 -34.11
C VAL A 530 17.26 -8.30 -33.97
N ALA A 531 16.31 -8.98 -33.33
CA ALA A 531 15.02 -8.40 -33.01
C ALA A 531 14.85 -8.20 -31.48
N ILE A 532 14.11 -7.16 -31.10
CA ILE A 532 13.65 -6.92 -29.73
C ILE A 532 12.13 -6.76 -29.77
N LEU A 533 11.44 -7.64 -29.06
CA LEU A 533 9.99 -7.62 -28.96
C LEU A 533 9.60 -7.40 -27.50
N ARG A 534 8.94 -6.28 -27.17
CA ARG A 534 8.28 -6.12 -25.87
C ARG A 534 6.85 -6.65 -25.99
N VAL A 535 6.55 -7.67 -25.21
CA VAL A 535 5.30 -8.42 -25.29
C VAL A 535 4.59 -8.37 -23.94
N SER A 536 3.27 -8.21 -23.97
CA SER A 536 2.40 -8.38 -22.80
C SER A 536 1.26 -9.33 -23.13
N ALA A 537 0.71 -10.00 -22.13
CA ALA A 537 -0.41 -10.90 -22.32
C ALA A 537 -1.70 -10.20 -22.83
N GLY A 538 -1.70 -8.88 -22.85
CA GLY A 538 -2.87 -8.10 -23.24
C GLY A 538 -4.07 -8.49 -22.39
N ARG A 539 -4.34 -7.79 -21.31
CA ARG A 539 -5.54 -8.09 -20.53
C ARG A 539 -6.75 -7.64 -21.32
N GLY A 540 -7.63 -8.60 -21.63
CA GLY A 540 -8.81 -8.41 -22.47
C GLY A 540 -9.61 -7.17 -22.13
N GLY A 541 -9.65 -6.22 -23.05
CA GLY A 541 -10.52 -5.06 -23.09
C GLY A 541 -10.31 -3.95 -22.06
N PRO A 542 -10.73 -2.72 -22.38
CA PRO A 542 -10.73 -1.62 -21.44
C PRO A 542 -11.84 -1.82 -20.38
N GLY A 543 -11.46 -1.95 -19.13
CA GLY A 543 -12.36 -1.88 -18.00
C GLY A 543 -12.33 -3.09 -17.06
N LEU A 544 -12.60 -2.81 -15.79
CA LEU A 544 -12.67 -3.77 -14.70
C LEU A 544 -13.69 -4.90 -14.95
N ARG A 545 -14.78 -4.62 -15.66
CA ARG A 545 -15.83 -5.60 -15.99
C ARG A 545 -15.31 -6.74 -16.86
N ALA A 546 -14.44 -6.47 -17.83
CA ALA A 546 -13.86 -7.49 -18.68
C ALA A 546 -12.85 -8.38 -17.92
N ARG A 547 -12.19 -7.83 -16.89
CA ARG A 547 -11.19 -8.53 -16.07
C ARG A 547 -11.79 -9.51 -15.07
N GLY A 548 -13.03 -9.30 -14.63
CA GLY A 548 -13.69 -10.14 -13.63
C GLY A 548 -14.64 -11.19 -14.20
N ALA A 549 -14.98 -11.12 -15.50
CA ALA A 549 -16.03 -11.95 -16.11
C ALA A 549 -15.50 -13.25 -16.75
N VAL A 550 -14.19 -13.40 -16.93
CA VAL A 550 -13.57 -14.55 -17.58
C VAL A 550 -12.44 -15.07 -16.70
N PRO A 551 -12.29 -16.39 -16.52
CA PRO A 551 -11.10 -16.95 -15.91
C PRO A 551 -9.86 -16.37 -16.59
N ILE A 552 -8.92 -15.82 -15.80
CA ILE A 552 -7.70 -15.23 -16.37
C ILE A 552 -6.91 -16.36 -17.00
N ASP A 553 -6.75 -16.28 -18.32
CA ASP A 553 -5.81 -17.10 -19.07
C ASP A 553 -4.41 -16.44 -18.96
N LEU A 554 -3.43 -17.19 -18.50
CA LEU A 554 -2.05 -16.72 -18.32
C LEU A 554 -1.19 -16.95 -19.57
N THR A 555 -1.76 -17.50 -20.65
CA THR A 555 -1.07 -17.61 -21.94
C THR A 555 -1.07 -16.28 -22.70
N LEU A 556 -0.21 -16.16 -23.69
CA LEU A 556 -0.29 -15.06 -24.64
C LEU A 556 -1.47 -15.29 -25.60
N PRO A 557 -2.13 -14.22 -26.08
CA PRO A 557 -3.10 -14.33 -27.16
C PRO A 557 -2.48 -15.05 -28.37
N GLU A 558 -3.24 -15.97 -29.00
CA GLU A 558 -2.76 -16.81 -30.10
C GLU A 558 -2.14 -15.98 -31.24
N ALA A 559 -2.76 -14.86 -31.61
CA ALA A 559 -2.23 -13.96 -32.63
C ALA A 559 -0.87 -13.37 -32.23
N THR A 560 -0.72 -12.99 -30.96
CA THR A 560 0.56 -12.46 -30.42
C THR A 560 1.63 -13.55 -30.44
N LEU A 561 1.31 -14.75 -29.96
CA LEU A 561 2.27 -15.87 -29.94
C LEU A 561 2.71 -16.26 -31.35
N THR A 562 1.77 -16.35 -32.28
CA THR A 562 2.04 -16.66 -33.70
C THR A 562 2.95 -15.60 -34.31
N HIS A 563 2.68 -14.33 -34.10
CA HIS A 563 3.51 -13.22 -34.57
C HIS A 563 4.93 -13.29 -33.97
N VAL A 564 5.06 -13.38 -32.66
CA VAL A 564 6.36 -13.48 -31.99
C VAL A 564 7.16 -14.66 -32.54
N ARG A 565 6.53 -15.83 -32.70
CA ARG A 565 7.20 -17.02 -33.27
C ARG A 565 7.59 -16.85 -34.73
N SER A 566 6.87 -16.05 -35.50
CA SER A 566 7.27 -15.72 -36.88
C SER A 566 8.59 -14.94 -36.92
N VAL A 567 8.80 -13.99 -35.99
CA VAL A 567 10.05 -13.23 -35.86
C VAL A 567 11.19 -14.11 -35.32
N LEU A 568 10.90 -14.95 -34.30
CA LEU A 568 11.89 -15.89 -33.73
C LEU A 568 12.51 -16.84 -34.77
N ARG A 569 11.72 -17.27 -35.78
CA ARG A 569 12.21 -18.12 -36.88
C ARG A 569 13.14 -17.39 -37.85
N GLN A 570 13.07 -16.07 -37.91
CA GLN A 570 13.83 -15.27 -38.87
C GLN A 570 15.16 -14.77 -38.28
N LYS A 571 15.16 -14.34 -37.03
CA LYS A 571 16.31 -13.66 -36.40
C LYS A 571 16.52 -14.07 -34.94
N PRO A 572 17.76 -14.01 -34.43
CA PRO A 572 18.00 -14.05 -33.00
C PRO A 572 17.18 -12.94 -32.33
N THR A 573 16.32 -13.30 -31.38
CA THR A 573 15.35 -12.37 -30.82
C THR A 573 15.45 -12.32 -29.30
N VAL A 574 15.42 -11.11 -28.76
CA VAL A 574 15.17 -10.83 -27.34
C VAL A 574 13.67 -10.60 -27.16
N VAL A 575 13.05 -11.41 -26.33
CA VAL A 575 11.64 -11.21 -25.93
C VAL A 575 11.60 -10.62 -24.53
N ALA A 576 11.10 -9.38 -24.40
CA ALA A 576 10.90 -8.70 -23.13
C ALA A 576 9.43 -8.82 -22.72
N LEU A 577 9.15 -9.72 -21.79
CA LEU A 577 7.80 -9.94 -21.25
C LEU A 577 7.46 -8.88 -20.22
N HIS A 578 6.43 -8.07 -20.45
CA HIS A 578 5.81 -7.28 -19.41
C HIS A 578 4.81 -8.15 -18.64
N MET A 579 5.05 -8.34 -17.36
CA MET A 579 4.26 -9.27 -16.54
C MET A 579 3.47 -8.54 -15.45
N ASP A 580 2.18 -8.73 -15.50
CA ASP A 580 1.22 -8.38 -14.44
C ASP A 580 0.86 -9.61 -13.57
N ASN A 581 1.00 -10.79 -14.14
CA ASN A 581 0.80 -12.11 -13.52
C ASN A 581 1.90 -13.05 -14.01
N PRO A 582 2.14 -14.19 -13.38
CA PRO A 582 2.96 -15.25 -13.93
C PRO A 582 2.41 -15.70 -15.29
N LEU A 583 3.26 -15.67 -16.34
CA LEU A 583 2.83 -16.06 -17.68
C LEU A 583 3.18 -17.51 -17.97
N VAL A 584 2.31 -18.20 -18.70
CA VAL A 584 2.54 -19.55 -19.26
C VAL A 584 3.06 -19.38 -20.70
N VAL A 585 4.38 -19.51 -20.87
CA VAL A 585 5.07 -19.22 -22.15
C VAL A 585 6.13 -20.28 -22.49
N PRO A 586 5.80 -21.59 -22.50
CA PRO A 586 6.78 -22.65 -22.72
C PRO A 586 7.44 -22.58 -24.10
N GLU A 587 6.74 -22.09 -25.13
CA GLU A 587 7.29 -21.92 -26.48
C GLU A 587 8.39 -20.85 -26.46
N LEU A 588 8.15 -19.69 -25.84
CA LEU A 588 9.12 -18.61 -25.80
C LEU A 588 10.34 -18.99 -24.93
N ALA A 589 10.14 -19.72 -23.84
CA ALA A 589 11.22 -20.24 -23.03
C ALA A 589 12.15 -21.18 -23.83
N ARG A 590 11.58 -21.97 -24.76
CA ARG A 590 12.34 -22.87 -25.63
C ARG A 590 12.98 -22.11 -26.80
N GLU A 591 12.25 -21.25 -27.51
CA GLU A 591 12.59 -20.72 -28.83
C GLU A 591 13.32 -19.36 -28.78
N ALA A 592 13.10 -18.50 -27.77
CA ALA A 592 13.76 -17.18 -27.70
C ALA A 592 15.28 -17.28 -27.55
N GLY A 593 16.00 -16.38 -28.21
CA GLY A 593 17.44 -16.20 -28.02
C GLY A 593 17.78 -15.64 -26.62
N ALA A 594 17.01 -14.65 -26.17
CA ALA A 594 16.99 -14.20 -24.78
C ALA A 594 15.55 -13.93 -24.35
N LEU A 595 15.26 -14.20 -23.07
CA LEU A 595 13.95 -13.96 -22.45
C LEU A 595 14.16 -13.11 -21.21
N VAL A 596 13.46 -11.98 -21.15
CA VAL A 596 13.58 -10.99 -20.08
C VAL A 596 12.20 -10.71 -19.51
N ALA A 597 12.06 -10.73 -18.19
CA ALA A 597 10.84 -10.30 -17.51
C ALA A 597 10.98 -8.86 -17.01
N THR A 598 9.92 -8.07 -17.19
CA THR A 598 9.83 -6.65 -16.77
C THR A 598 8.52 -6.37 -16.04
N PHE A 599 8.55 -5.40 -15.12
CA PHE A 599 7.43 -5.08 -14.21
C PHE A 599 7.17 -3.56 -14.17
N GLY A 600 7.06 -2.92 -15.32
CA GLY A 600 6.97 -1.46 -15.44
C GLY A 600 8.34 -0.81 -15.45
N VAL A 601 8.96 -0.77 -16.64
CA VAL A 601 10.26 -0.14 -16.85
C VAL A 601 10.27 0.67 -18.14
N SER A 602 11.02 1.75 -18.18
CA SER A 602 11.24 2.56 -19.37
C SER A 602 12.06 1.80 -20.42
N ASP A 603 12.03 2.29 -21.64
CA ASP A 603 12.85 1.74 -22.72
C ASP A 603 14.32 1.94 -22.44
N GLU A 604 14.71 3.08 -21.85
CA GLU A 604 16.08 3.36 -21.44
C GLU A 604 16.59 2.34 -20.41
N ALA A 605 15.79 2.05 -19.37
CA ALA A 605 16.16 1.07 -18.37
C ALA A 605 16.31 -0.34 -18.98
N LEU A 606 15.42 -0.70 -19.91
CA LEU A 606 15.51 -1.96 -20.64
C LEU A 606 16.79 -2.00 -21.49
N PHE A 607 17.06 -0.98 -22.30
CA PHE A 607 18.24 -0.92 -23.14
C PHE A 607 19.55 -0.93 -22.34
N ASP A 608 19.62 -0.23 -21.20
CA ASP A 608 20.80 -0.26 -20.33
C ASP A 608 21.18 -1.71 -19.95
N VAL A 609 20.17 -2.54 -19.68
CA VAL A 609 20.37 -3.98 -19.44
C VAL A 609 20.71 -4.71 -20.75
N LEU A 610 19.97 -4.53 -21.82
CA LEU A 610 20.18 -5.31 -23.06
C LEU A 610 21.55 -5.08 -23.69
N VAL A 611 22.12 -3.88 -23.56
CA VAL A 611 23.43 -3.53 -24.15
C VAL A 611 24.61 -3.66 -23.18
N GLY A 612 24.38 -4.12 -21.95
CA GLY A 612 25.42 -4.33 -20.96
C GLY A 612 25.96 -3.06 -20.29
N ARG A 613 25.20 -1.96 -20.27
CA ARG A 613 25.49 -0.80 -19.41
C ARG A 613 25.17 -1.09 -17.96
N PHE A 614 24.22 -2.00 -17.73
CA PHE A 614 23.82 -2.48 -16.42
C PHE A 614 23.65 -4.01 -16.46
N ALA A 615 24.27 -4.73 -15.53
CA ALA A 615 24.10 -6.19 -15.43
C ALA A 615 22.70 -6.52 -14.87
N PRO A 616 21.97 -7.49 -15.44
CA PRO A 616 20.70 -7.93 -14.88
C PRO A 616 20.92 -8.56 -13.50
N THR A 617 20.21 -8.06 -12.51
CA THR A 617 20.29 -8.52 -11.11
C THR A 617 18.96 -9.01 -10.57
N GLY A 618 17.87 -8.72 -11.28
CA GLY A 618 16.52 -9.07 -10.86
C GLY A 618 16.30 -10.57 -10.69
N LYS A 619 15.41 -10.92 -9.77
CA LYS A 619 14.98 -12.29 -9.45
C LYS A 619 13.46 -12.37 -9.47
N LEU A 620 12.89 -13.43 -10.06
CA LEU A 620 11.45 -13.62 -10.06
C LEU A 620 10.89 -13.64 -8.63
N PRO A 621 9.85 -12.82 -8.32
CA PRO A 621 9.20 -12.83 -7.01
C PRO A 621 8.06 -13.87 -6.92
N PHE A 622 7.94 -14.73 -7.92
CA PHE A 622 6.96 -15.81 -8.05
C PHE A 622 7.51 -16.87 -8.99
N GLU A 623 6.92 -18.06 -8.99
CA GLU A 623 7.21 -19.07 -9.99
C GLU A 623 6.35 -18.88 -11.26
N MET A 624 6.90 -19.24 -12.42
CA MET A 624 6.18 -19.25 -13.69
C MET A 624 5.69 -20.67 -13.99
N PRO A 625 4.36 -20.91 -14.08
CA PRO A 625 3.81 -22.22 -14.35
C PRO A 625 4.17 -22.73 -15.77
N SER A 626 4.29 -24.04 -15.92
CA SER A 626 4.60 -24.68 -17.21
C SER A 626 3.39 -24.80 -18.15
N SER A 627 2.17 -24.80 -17.59
CA SER A 627 0.93 -24.94 -18.34
C SER A 627 -0.26 -24.41 -17.57
N MET A 628 -1.38 -24.13 -18.26
CA MET A 628 -2.64 -23.78 -17.58
C MET A 628 -3.22 -24.93 -16.77
N ASP A 629 -2.90 -26.18 -17.11
CA ASP A 629 -3.30 -27.33 -16.29
C ASP A 629 -2.52 -27.37 -14.96
N ALA A 630 -1.23 -27.02 -14.98
CA ALA A 630 -0.44 -26.84 -13.75
C ALA A 630 -1.03 -25.74 -12.87
N VAL A 631 -1.47 -24.62 -13.48
CA VAL A 631 -2.14 -23.51 -12.77
C VAL A 631 -3.44 -23.96 -12.10
N ARG A 632 -4.28 -24.73 -12.83
CA ARG A 632 -5.57 -25.20 -12.31
C ARG A 632 -5.43 -26.23 -11.20
N ALA A 633 -4.30 -26.92 -11.13
CA ALA A 633 -4.01 -27.92 -10.13
C ALA A 633 -3.48 -27.35 -8.82
N GLN A 634 -3.09 -26.08 -8.79
CA GLN A 634 -2.60 -25.41 -7.59
C GLN A 634 -3.73 -25.16 -6.59
N LEU A 635 -3.38 -25.20 -5.30
CA LEU A 635 -4.25 -24.76 -4.22
C LEU A 635 -4.11 -23.25 -4.02
N GLU A 636 -5.22 -22.53 -3.98
CA GLU A 636 -5.25 -21.07 -3.99
C GLU A 636 -4.47 -20.40 -2.85
N ASP A 637 -4.31 -21.09 -1.71
CA ASP A 637 -3.64 -20.54 -0.52
C ASP A 637 -2.22 -21.12 -0.29
N VAL A 638 -1.71 -21.95 -1.22
CA VAL A 638 -0.40 -22.61 -1.08
C VAL A 638 0.62 -21.98 -2.03
N PRO A 639 1.74 -21.43 -1.51
CA PRO A 639 2.79 -20.90 -2.35
C PRO A 639 3.62 -22.01 -3.00
N HIS A 640 4.27 -21.73 -4.13
CA HIS A 640 5.21 -22.64 -4.81
C HIS A 640 4.59 -24.01 -5.13
N ASP A 641 3.31 -24.01 -5.46
CA ASP A 641 2.52 -25.23 -5.69
C ASP A 641 2.40 -25.61 -7.19
N SER A 642 3.12 -24.92 -8.06
CA SER A 642 3.13 -25.24 -9.49
C SER A 642 3.94 -26.51 -9.74
N LYS A 643 3.28 -27.51 -10.28
CA LYS A 643 3.96 -28.76 -10.67
C LYS A 643 4.90 -28.49 -11.85
N ALA A 644 6.22 -28.72 -11.65
CA ALA A 644 7.27 -28.53 -12.64
C ALA A 644 7.23 -27.11 -13.27
N PRO A 645 7.47 -26.05 -12.49
CA PRO A 645 7.38 -24.69 -12.99
C PRO A 645 8.39 -24.46 -14.12
N LEU A 646 8.00 -23.62 -15.10
CA LEU A 646 8.85 -23.23 -16.21
C LEU A 646 10.09 -22.47 -15.72
N PHE A 647 9.90 -21.58 -14.75
CA PHE A 647 10.95 -20.90 -13.99
C PHE A 647 10.55 -20.86 -12.51
N PRO A 648 11.34 -21.47 -11.62
CA PRO A 648 11.10 -21.38 -10.18
C PRO A 648 11.23 -19.96 -9.66
N ILE A 649 10.65 -19.68 -8.50
CA ILE A 649 10.88 -18.43 -7.77
C ILE A 649 12.38 -18.20 -7.55
N GLY A 650 12.83 -16.93 -7.62
CA GLY A 650 14.25 -16.58 -7.52
C GLY A 650 15.05 -16.81 -8.81
N SER A 651 14.43 -17.32 -9.88
CA SER A 651 15.08 -17.42 -11.20
C SER A 651 15.53 -16.04 -11.68
N GLY A 652 16.70 -16.01 -12.28
CA GLY A 652 17.31 -14.81 -12.86
C GLY A 652 18.80 -15.04 -13.12
N LEU A 653 19.19 -14.87 -14.37
CA LEU A 653 20.59 -14.95 -14.83
C LEU A 653 21.24 -13.57 -14.73
N THR A 654 22.56 -13.57 -14.80
CA THR A 654 23.37 -12.35 -14.97
C THR A 654 24.45 -12.59 -15.99
N TYR A 655 25.08 -11.53 -16.44
CA TYR A 655 26.28 -11.58 -17.27
C TYR A 655 27.27 -10.50 -16.82
N PRO A 656 28.59 -10.69 -17.04
CA PRO A 656 29.58 -9.67 -16.71
C PRO A 656 29.39 -8.43 -17.60
N LEU A 657 29.58 -7.25 -17.01
CA LEU A 657 29.61 -6.00 -17.78
C LEU A 657 30.84 -6.07 -18.71
N GLY A 658 30.66 -5.72 -19.98
CA GLY A 658 31.78 -5.56 -20.91
C GLY A 658 32.72 -4.48 -20.37
N ARG A 659 34.02 -4.77 -20.32
CA ARG A 659 35.07 -3.79 -20.00
C ARG A 659 35.20 -2.76 -21.11
#